data_8ccd6b6230ea85468585d2c9e8cc64cb
#
_entry.id   8ccd6b6230ea85468585d2c9e8cc64cb
#
_cell.length_a   1.000
_cell.length_b   1.000
_cell.length_c   1.000
_cell.angle_alpha   90.00
_cell.angle_beta   90.00
_cell.angle_gamma   90.00
#
_symmetry.space_group_name_H-M   'P 1'
#
loop_
_entity.id
_entity.type
_entity.pdbx_description
1 polymer ?
#
loop_
_entity_poly.entity_id
_entity_poly.type
_entity_poly.pdbx_seq_one_letter_code
_entity_poly.pdbx_strand_id
1 'polypeptide(L)'
;MSTTFTNTGNFTGNLTGTGTNSANTNTGMATGTGTGSWANSTHSVIWMSRSGKSPAMPNTNQPHAAQYASLTVAALLTIAAASNLIDVYGSALSWTSAAIPATIIGSLVALAGLVPALRLWWQMLFMACAQLVVGPVIFLNGTTIAHVIPTLRTLTQGWMRMLGSFKYLLAIDPPTGTGDGSLLAVWTICLWAALLAGIFAVAEDGRLTMVAVVPVVANLAICALLGTSSGFYRMAIGTIMAVVLVVWVSARWKLLELGRWLSSVVIVLLASAVAIGGCLVVGQNRTILRDHYDPPLSPYDYTSPLSGMRSYIKNHKDDVLLTVDDLPAGSTVRLAVMDRFDGNVWNLSDSTMASDSSNYHRVGDSITNNATGKRFTAKFTVDDGLSDYWLPMAGAASSVKFATSSDADSFYYNTDTMSAIYPSRTSPGLSYTETGVIPRTPTDKEIAKANASSISQPKAEDVPDCVDKLATAIAGGQSKGGEAAQSLADKLRESGWFSHGLNGDYPSRAGHGNYRIDQLLAGSAMVGDSEQYASAMALMARSLGLPSRVVLGFLPKNDEGEISDSRTEKHGKTTTTKFTGNDVTAWVEIKLDGYGWVAFYPTPKETKVPDENQNLTPPNPQTLVRQPPVPLTDPLRDDNQAKGKTSLGGSMADETPTSLFWQRFGRIVRKVAIYGSPLWTVLIVCGLLLAIKSIALAR
;
A
#
# COMPACT_ATOMS: atom_id res chain seq x y z
N MET A 1 9.29 39.66 -28.17
CA MET A 1 9.97 40.11 -29.39
C MET A 1 9.48 39.21 -30.52
N SER A 2 8.69 39.82 -31.38
CA SER A 2 8.02 39.24 -32.54
C SER A 2 8.94 39.36 -33.75
N THR A 3 9.02 38.32 -34.57
CA THR A 3 9.38 38.50 -36.00
C THR A 3 8.65 37.46 -36.83
N THR A 4 7.63 37.93 -37.46
CA THR A 4 6.92 37.40 -38.63
C THR A 4 7.81 37.47 -39.87
N PHE A 5 7.80 36.42 -40.67
CA PHE A 5 8.17 36.53 -42.10
C PHE A 5 7.13 35.80 -42.94
N THR A 6 6.33 36.59 -43.62
CA THR A 6 5.50 36.26 -44.77
C THR A 6 6.39 36.29 -46.03
N ASN A 7 6.24 35.29 -46.89
CA ASN A 7 6.55 35.53 -48.30
C ASN A 7 5.60 34.77 -49.23
N THR A 8 4.82 35.51 -49.92
CA THR A 8 3.91 35.19 -51.01
C THR A 8 4.67 35.14 -52.31
N GLY A 9 4.43 34.13 -53.14
CA GLY A 9 4.92 34.05 -54.50
C GLY A 9 3.99 33.22 -55.36
N ASN A 10 3.01 33.87 -55.98
CA ASN A 10 2.19 33.34 -57.07
C ASN A 10 3.04 33.16 -58.33
N PHE A 11 2.93 32.01 -59.01
CA PHE A 11 3.18 31.93 -60.45
C PHE A 11 2.11 31.04 -61.11
N THR A 12 1.25 31.69 -61.84
CA THR A 12 0.31 31.12 -62.82
C THR A 12 1.04 30.86 -64.14
N GLY A 13 0.82 29.68 -64.70
CA GLY A 13 1.26 29.35 -66.04
C GLY A 13 0.35 28.28 -66.65
N ASN A 14 -0.65 28.73 -67.38
CA ASN A 14 -1.50 27.93 -68.27
C ASN A 14 -0.70 27.49 -69.49
N LEU A 15 -0.81 26.23 -69.86
CA LEU A 15 -0.68 25.82 -71.27
C LEU A 15 -1.55 24.56 -71.50
N THR A 16 -2.53 24.75 -72.33
CA THR A 16 -3.43 23.81 -72.99
C THR A 16 -2.69 23.03 -74.06
N GLY A 17 -2.96 21.74 -74.11
CA GLY A 17 -2.50 20.89 -75.25
C GLY A 17 -3.36 19.64 -75.34
N THR A 18 -4.29 19.69 -76.26
CA THR A 18 -5.13 18.61 -76.75
C THR A 18 -4.34 17.63 -77.60
N GLY A 19 -4.63 16.33 -77.44
CA GLY A 19 -4.04 15.28 -78.29
C GLY A 19 -4.60 13.90 -78.11
N THR A 20 -5.47 13.57 -78.96
CA THR A 20 -6.25 12.40 -79.36
C THR A 20 -5.57 11.02 -79.24
N ASN A 21 -6.39 10.04 -78.89
CA ASN A 21 -6.43 8.58 -79.19
C ASN A 21 -5.35 7.97 -80.08
N SER A 22 -4.78 6.80 -79.70
CA SER A 22 -4.99 5.56 -80.48
C SER A 22 -4.51 4.32 -79.69
N ALA A 23 -5.31 3.30 -79.76
CA ALA A 23 -4.99 1.95 -79.35
C ALA A 23 -3.89 1.36 -80.22
N ASN A 24 -2.93 0.66 -79.65
CA ASN A 24 -2.26 -0.40 -80.37
C ASN A 24 -1.71 -1.46 -79.41
N THR A 25 -2.23 -2.64 -79.59
CA THR A 25 -1.73 -3.93 -79.15
C THR A 25 -0.39 -4.22 -79.85
N ASN A 26 0.64 -4.47 -79.06
CA ASN A 26 1.76 -5.27 -79.54
C ASN A 26 2.44 -6.07 -78.46
N THR A 27 2.32 -7.37 -78.54
CA THR A 27 3.13 -8.39 -77.94
C THR A 27 4.57 -8.22 -78.41
N GLY A 28 5.48 -7.94 -77.53
CA GLY A 28 6.92 -7.89 -77.84
C GLY A 28 7.70 -8.45 -76.65
N MET A 29 8.17 -9.66 -76.81
CA MET A 29 9.19 -10.30 -75.99
C MET A 29 10.51 -9.51 -76.17
N ALA A 30 10.96 -8.84 -75.10
CA ALA A 30 12.30 -8.24 -75.09
C ALA A 30 13.01 -8.73 -73.81
N THR A 31 13.98 -9.61 -74.08
CA THR A 31 15.04 -9.94 -73.11
C THR A 31 15.93 -8.72 -72.94
N GLY A 32 15.73 -7.98 -71.89
CA GLY A 32 16.58 -6.87 -71.50
C GLY A 32 17.32 -7.20 -70.23
N THR A 33 18.59 -7.48 -70.31
CA THR A 33 19.52 -7.46 -69.18
C THR A 33 19.65 -6.03 -68.67
N GLY A 34 18.72 -5.64 -67.88
CA GLY A 34 18.73 -4.36 -67.14
C GLY A 34 19.44 -4.55 -65.81
N THR A 35 20.59 -3.93 -65.64
CA THR A 35 21.14 -3.66 -64.31
C THR A 35 20.09 -2.87 -63.49
N GLY A 36 19.27 -3.60 -62.80
CA GLY A 36 18.25 -2.98 -61.95
C GLY A 36 18.90 -2.12 -60.88
N SER A 37 18.71 -0.81 -61.00
CA SER A 37 19.02 0.08 -59.88
C SER A 37 18.19 -0.40 -58.72
N TRP A 38 18.80 -0.62 -57.63
CA TRP A 38 18.14 -1.05 -56.37
C TRP A 38 17.04 -0.07 -55.90
N ALA A 39 16.87 1.08 -56.56
CA ALA A 39 15.75 1.98 -56.42
C ALA A 39 14.41 1.42 -56.90
N ASN A 40 14.36 0.31 -57.65
CA ASN A 40 13.15 -0.33 -58.15
C ASN A 40 12.79 -1.65 -57.46
N SER A 41 13.50 -2.05 -56.44
CA SER A 41 13.04 -3.19 -55.67
C SER A 41 11.83 -2.74 -54.84
N THR A 42 10.68 -3.27 -55.17
CA THR A 42 9.37 -3.07 -54.48
C THR A 42 9.42 -3.41 -52.98
N HIS A 43 10.60 -3.77 -52.50
CA HIS A 43 10.85 -4.16 -51.13
C HIS A 43 11.81 -3.23 -50.37
N SER A 44 12.31 -2.18 -51.03
CA SER A 44 13.17 -1.21 -50.39
C SER A 44 12.40 -0.03 -49.90
N VAL A 45 12.67 0.29 -48.71
CA VAL A 45 12.37 1.53 -48.00
C VAL A 45 11.19 2.33 -48.55
N ILE A 46 10.10 2.10 -47.92
CA ILE A 46 8.75 2.59 -48.13
C ILE A 46 8.66 4.11 -48.43
N TRP A 47 9.63 4.89 -48.08
CA TRP A 47 9.68 6.36 -48.22
C TRP A 47 10.32 6.85 -49.49
N MET A 48 10.82 5.96 -50.38
CA MET A 48 11.44 6.32 -51.66
C MET A 48 10.57 6.03 -52.88
N SER A 49 9.28 5.81 -52.75
CA SER A 49 8.39 5.71 -53.89
C SER A 49 8.22 7.07 -54.54
N ARG A 50 8.80 7.26 -55.72
CA ARG A 50 8.63 8.45 -56.54
C ARG A 50 7.20 8.72 -56.99
N SER A 51 6.26 7.82 -56.72
CA SER A 51 4.86 7.96 -57.17
C SER A 51 3.97 8.71 -56.18
N GLY A 52 4.49 9.20 -55.04
CA GLY A 52 3.70 9.94 -54.06
C GLY A 52 2.59 9.10 -53.39
N LYS A 53 2.40 7.86 -53.77
CA LYS A 53 1.48 6.94 -53.07
C LYS A 53 2.24 6.32 -51.93
N SER A 54 1.75 6.52 -50.71
CA SER A 54 2.18 5.74 -49.56
C SER A 54 2.22 4.28 -49.96
N PRO A 55 3.34 3.55 -49.69
CA PRO A 55 3.42 2.15 -50.03
C PRO A 55 2.24 1.47 -49.34
N ALA A 56 1.33 0.93 -50.11
CA ALA A 56 0.31 0.06 -49.61
C ALA A 56 1.02 -1.05 -48.84
N MET A 57 0.72 -1.22 -47.57
CA MET A 57 1.12 -2.45 -46.90
C MET A 57 0.70 -3.62 -47.79
N PRO A 58 1.53 -4.62 -47.98
CA PRO A 58 1.18 -5.75 -48.80
C PRO A 58 -0.15 -6.28 -48.30
N ASN A 59 -1.15 -6.33 -49.19
CA ASN A 59 -2.47 -6.90 -48.88
C ASN A 59 -2.23 -8.41 -48.72
N THR A 60 -1.99 -8.82 -47.50
CA THR A 60 -1.70 -10.20 -47.21
C THR A 60 -2.91 -10.75 -46.49
N ASN A 61 -3.72 -11.47 -47.26
CA ASN A 61 -4.57 -12.51 -46.66
C ASN A 61 -3.60 -13.42 -45.90
N GLN A 62 -3.62 -13.30 -44.58
CA GLN A 62 -2.64 -13.97 -43.73
C GLN A 62 -2.98 -15.45 -43.67
N PRO A 63 -2.02 -16.35 -43.83
CA PRO A 63 -2.27 -17.77 -43.64
C PRO A 63 -2.73 -18.01 -42.19
N HIS A 64 -3.65 -18.91 -41.99
CA HIS A 64 -4.20 -19.23 -40.64
C HIS A 64 -3.10 -19.52 -39.61
N ALA A 65 -1.99 -20.18 -40.05
CA ALA A 65 -0.84 -20.43 -39.19
C ALA A 65 -0.24 -19.15 -38.60
N ALA A 66 -0.21 -18.07 -39.40
CA ALA A 66 0.32 -16.78 -38.94
C ALA A 66 -0.66 -16.04 -37.99
N GLN A 67 -1.96 -16.24 -38.13
CA GLN A 67 -2.97 -15.75 -37.22
C GLN A 67 -2.87 -16.45 -35.83
N TYR A 68 -2.74 -17.79 -35.82
CA TYR A 68 -2.52 -18.55 -34.58
C TYR A 68 -1.22 -18.18 -33.89
N ALA A 69 -0.11 -18.02 -34.67
CA ALA A 69 1.14 -17.55 -34.07
C ALA A 69 1.03 -16.16 -33.42
N SER A 70 0.27 -15.24 -34.04
CA SER A 70 0.06 -13.91 -33.47
C SER A 70 -0.80 -13.95 -32.22
N LEU A 71 -1.84 -14.78 -32.23
CA LEU A 71 -2.67 -14.98 -31.05
C LEU A 71 -1.83 -15.54 -29.87
N THR A 72 -0.98 -16.51 -30.16
CA THR A 72 -0.07 -17.09 -29.15
C THR A 72 0.87 -16.04 -28.58
N VAL A 73 1.50 -15.23 -29.46
CA VAL A 73 2.38 -14.13 -29.00
C VAL A 73 1.60 -13.11 -28.17
N ALA A 74 0.42 -12.70 -28.60
CA ALA A 74 -0.43 -11.76 -27.85
C ALA A 74 -0.82 -12.32 -26.47
N ALA A 75 -1.17 -13.61 -26.39
CA ALA A 75 -1.49 -14.29 -25.12
C ALA A 75 -0.27 -14.34 -24.18
N LEU A 76 0.90 -14.72 -24.70
CA LEU A 76 2.14 -14.76 -23.90
C LEU A 76 2.53 -13.36 -23.40
N LEU A 77 2.41 -12.34 -24.23
CA LEU A 77 2.66 -10.96 -23.82
C LEU A 77 1.64 -10.46 -22.79
N THR A 78 0.38 -10.88 -22.89
CA THR A 78 -0.64 -10.56 -21.87
C THR A 78 -0.27 -11.15 -20.51
N ILE A 79 0.16 -12.41 -20.46
CA ILE A 79 0.63 -13.07 -19.23
C ILE A 79 1.89 -12.39 -18.71
N ALA A 80 2.86 -12.09 -19.60
CA ALA A 80 4.08 -11.40 -19.21
C ALA A 80 3.81 -10.00 -18.62
N ALA A 81 2.90 -9.23 -19.21
CA ALA A 81 2.49 -7.94 -18.65
C ALA A 81 1.86 -8.08 -17.25
N ALA A 82 0.96 -9.05 -17.10
CA ALA A 82 0.27 -9.31 -15.84
C ALA A 82 1.20 -9.85 -14.73
N SER A 83 2.37 -10.41 -15.07
CA SER A 83 3.36 -10.89 -14.08
C SER A 83 3.89 -9.78 -13.17
N ASN A 84 3.76 -8.50 -13.56
CA ASN A 84 4.01 -7.35 -12.66
C ASN A 84 3.14 -7.34 -11.40
N LEU A 85 2.04 -8.11 -11.38
CA LEU A 85 1.13 -8.22 -10.24
C LEU A 85 1.46 -9.41 -9.31
N ILE A 86 2.46 -10.23 -9.62
CA ILE A 86 2.84 -11.38 -8.77
C ILE A 86 3.20 -10.91 -7.36
N ASP A 87 4.03 -9.88 -7.25
CA ASP A 87 4.48 -9.34 -5.97
C ASP A 87 3.32 -8.72 -5.16
N VAL A 88 2.28 -8.23 -5.85
CA VAL A 88 1.07 -7.69 -5.21
C VAL A 88 0.31 -8.77 -4.45
N TYR A 89 0.28 -10.01 -4.98
CA TYR A 89 -0.43 -11.13 -4.34
C TYR A 89 0.46 -11.97 -3.42
N GLY A 90 1.77 -11.77 -3.46
CA GLY A 90 2.75 -12.50 -2.66
C GLY A 90 2.90 -13.99 -3.00
N SER A 91 2.14 -14.50 -3.97
CA SER A 91 2.13 -15.89 -4.40
C SER A 91 2.02 -16.03 -5.91
N ALA A 92 3.06 -16.56 -6.55
CA ALA A 92 3.03 -16.85 -7.97
C ALA A 92 1.95 -17.88 -8.33
N LEU A 93 1.72 -18.88 -7.47
CA LEU A 93 0.71 -19.92 -7.69
C LEU A 93 -0.70 -19.34 -7.72
N SER A 94 -1.02 -18.47 -6.77
CA SER A 94 -2.34 -17.82 -6.69
C SER A 94 -2.58 -16.90 -7.88
N TRP A 95 -1.57 -16.12 -8.27
CA TRP A 95 -1.65 -15.26 -9.44
C TRP A 95 -1.84 -16.08 -10.74
N THR A 96 -1.09 -17.18 -10.93
CA THR A 96 -1.21 -18.02 -12.13
C THR A 96 -2.59 -18.67 -12.25
N SER A 97 -3.24 -19.00 -11.14
CA SER A 97 -4.60 -19.57 -11.12
C SER A 97 -5.66 -18.61 -11.71
N ALA A 98 -5.39 -17.30 -11.71
CA ALA A 98 -6.26 -16.29 -12.32
C ALA A 98 -5.78 -15.89 -13.73
N ALA A 99 -4.50 -15.56 -13.89
CA ALA A 99 -3.97 -15.00 -15.11
C ALA A 99 -4.00 -15.97 -16.31
N ILE A 100 -3.63 -17.23 -16.09
CA ILE A 100 -3.53 -18.21 -17.17
C ILE A 100 -4.91 -18.59 -17.70
N PRO A 101 -5.89 -19.04 -16.88
CA PRO A 101 -7.23 -19.40 -17.39
C PRO A 101 -7.94 -18.20 -18.02
N ALA A 102 -7.82 -16.99 -17.45
CA ALA A 102 -8.41 -15.80 -18.04
C ALA A 102 -7.86 -15.50 -19.44
N THR A 103 -6.54 -15.59 -19.61
CA THR A 103 -5.88 -15.36 -20.89
C THR A 103 -6.28 -16.42 -21.92
N ILE A 104 -6.36 -17.69 -21.52
CA ILE A 104 -6.81 -18.78 -22.40
C ILE A 104 -8.24 -18.54 -22.84
N ILE A 105 -9.17 -18.25 -21.93
CA ILE A 105 -10.58 -18.00 -22.28
C ILE A 105 -10.71 -16.77 -23.18
N GLY A 106 -10.05 -15.65 -22.86
CA GLY A 106 -10.06 -14.46 -23.69
C GLY A 106 -9.53 -14.72 -25.13
N SER A 107 -8.46 -15.51 -25.23
CA SER A 107 -7.88 -15.91 -26.52
C SER A 107 -8.78 -16.85 -27.31
N LEU A 108 -9.45 -17.81 -26.65
CA LEU A 108 -10.41 -18.72 -27.29
C LEU A 108 -11.66 -17.95 -27.80
N VAL A 109 -12.14 -16.99 -27.02
CA VAL A 109 -13.26 -16.13 -27.47
C VAL A 109 -12.84 -15.27 -28.65
N ALA A 110 -11.60 -14.75 -28.68
CA ALA A 110 -11.06 -14.04 -29.85
C ALA A 110 -10.99 -14.97 -31.08
N LEU A 111 -10.53 -16.20 -30.88
CA LEU A 111 -10.45 -17.22 -31.94
C LEU A 111 -11.82 -17.61 -32.50
N ALA A 112 -12.86 -17.66 -31.65
CA ALA A 112 -14.23 -17.91 -32.08
C ALA A 112 -14.73 -16.89 -33.12
N GLY A 113 -14.15 -15.69 -33.16
CA GLY A 113 -14.44 -14.67 -34.17
C GLY A 113 -14.00 -15.01 -35.58
N LEU A 114 -13.13 -16.04 -35.79
CA LEU A 114 -12.82 -16.59 -37.11
C LEU A 114 -14.00 -17.33 -37.73
N VAL A 115 -14.94 -17.82 -36.91
CA VAL A 115 -16.13 -18.55 -37.37
C VAL A 115 -17.22 -17.53 -37.72
N PRO A 116 -17.69 -17.46 -38.99
CA PRO A 116 -18.69 -16.46 -39.41
C PRO A 116 -19.98 -16.50 -38.61
N ALA A 117 -20.36 -17.68 -38.10
CA ALA A 117 -21.56 -17.88 -37.29
C ALA A 117 -21.42 -17.31 -35.85
N LEU A 118 -20.18 -17.24 -35.33
CA LEU A 118 -19.87 -16.77 -33.98
C LEU A 118 -19.34 -15.32 -34.00
N ARG A 119 -20.14 -14.42 -34.59
CA ARG A 119 -19.76 -13.01 -34.74
C ARG A 119 -19.79 -12.25 -33.39
N LEU A 120 -19.50 -10.96 -33.42
CA LEU A 120 -19.31 -10.06 -32.30
C LEU A 120 -20.30 -10.25 -31.14
N TRP A 121 -21.57 -10.48 -31.39
CA TRP A 121 -22.59 -10.71 -30.35
C TRP A 121 -22.32 -11.97 -29.52
N TRP A 122 -21.91 -13.06 -30.14
CA TRP A 122 -21.56 -14.29 -29.45
C TRP A 122 -20.26 -14.11 -28.64
N GLN A 123 -19.27 -13.41 -29.18
CA GLN A 123 -18.04 -13.08 -28.43
C GLN A 123 -18.38 -12.25 -27.20
N MET A 124 -19.25 -11.24 -27.29
CA MET A 124 -19.69 -10.45 -26.15
C MET A 124 -20.46 -11.28 -25.13
N LEU A 125 -21.30 -12.18 -25.57
CA LEU A 125 -22.03 -13.09 -24.68
C LEU A 125 -21.08 -14.03 -23.94
N PHE A 126 -20.12 -14.64 -24.62
CA PHE A 126 -19.11 -15.50 -24.00
C PHE A 126 -18.24 -14.74 -23.00
N MET A 127 -17.88 -13.51 -23.34
CA MET A 127 -17.12 -12.64 -22.42
C MET A 127 -17.93 -12.25 -21.20
N ALA A 128 -19.20 -11.88 -21.37
CA ALA A 128 -20.09 -11.59 -20.26
C ALA A 128 -20.25 -12.82 -19.34
N CYS A 129 -20.41 -14.01 -19.92
CA CYS A 129 -20.47 -15.25 -19.16
C CYS A 129 -19.15 -15.53 -18.42
N ALA A 130 -17.99 -15.40 -19.09
CA ALA A 130 -16.69 -15.60 -18.48
C ALA A 130 -16.44 -14.60 -17.32
N GLN A 131 -16.85 -13.35 -17.50
CA GLN A 131 -16.65 -12.30 -16.51
C GLN A 131 -17.61 -12.39 -15.32
N LEU A 132 -18.90 -12.62 -15.59
CA LEU A 132 -19.96 -12.53 -14.57
C LEU A 132 -20.28 -13.86 -13.88
N VAL A 133 -19.93 -14.98 -14.51
CA VAL A 133 -20.23 -16.32 -13.98
C VAL A 133 -18.94 -17.06 -13.67
N VAL A 134 -18.06 -17.28 -14.66
CA VAL A 134 -16.89 -18.15 -14.49
C VAL A 134 -15.90 -17.56 -13.49
N GLY A 135 -15.55 -16.29 -13.60
CA GLY A 135 -14.65 -15.61 -12.66
C GLY A 135 -15.15 -15.66 -11.21
N PRO A 136 -16.39 -15.21 -10.92
CA PRO A 136 -16.93 -15.29 -9.57
C PRO A 136 -17.05 -16.72 -9.02
N VAL A 137 -17.39 -17.72 -9.83
CA VAL A 137 -17.44 -19.12 -9.38
C VAL A 137 -16.07 -19.61 -8.93
N ILE A 138 -15.00 -19.24 -9.63
CA ILE A 138 -13.63 -19.66 -9.29
C ILE A 138 -13.14 -18.95 -8.03
N PHE A 139 -13.38 -17.63 -7.89
CA PHE A 139 -12.72 -16.80 -6.85
C PHE A 139 -13.62 -16.47 -5.65
N LEU A 140 -14.91 -16.76 -5.70
CA LEU A 140 -15.87 -16.58 -4.59
C LEU A 140 -16.43 -17.93 -4.12
N ASN A 141 -15.57 -18.93 -3.96
CA ASN A 141 -15.94 -20.31 -3.64
C ASN A 141 -16.86 -20.45 -2.42
N GLY A 142 -16.71 -19.58 -1.41
CA GLY A 142 -17.56 -19.59 -0.22
C GLY A 142 -19.02 -19.21 -0.45
N THR A 143 -19.37 -18.72 -1.65
CA THR A 143 -20.73 -18.32 -2.03
C THR A 143 -21.39 -19.28 -3.01
N THR A 144 -20.68 -20.31 -3.47
CA THR A 144 -21.14 -21.31 -4.45
C THR A 144 -21.62 -22.58 -3.77
N ILE A 145 -22.53 -23.30 -4.41
CA ILE A 145 -22.95 -24.64 -3.96
C ILE A 145 -22.00 -25.67 -4.56
N ALA A 146 -21.43 -26.53 -3.71
CA ALA A 146 -20.46 -27.56 -4.09
C ALA A 146 -19.24 -27.02 -4.87
N HIS A 147 -18.86 -25.76 -4.64
CA HIS A 147 -17.75 -25.05 -5.29
C HIS A 147 -17.87 -24.87 -6.83
N VAL A 148 -19.01 -25.18 -7.43
CA VAL A 148 -19.19 -25.13 -8.89
C VAL A 148 -20.47 -24.37 -9.31
N ILE A 149 -21.57 -24.53 -8.57
CA ILE A 149 -22.86 -23.96 -8.97
C ILE A 149 -22.99 -22.54 -8.41
N PRO A 150 -23.12 -21.50 -9.27
CA PRO A 150 -23.30 -20.14 -8.82
C PRO A 150 -24.65 -19.95 -8.13
N THR A 151 -24.64 -19.28 -6.98
CA THR A 151 -25.86 -18.81 -6.33
C THR A 151 -26.17 -17.37 -6.75
N LEU A 152 -27.38 -16.89 -6.44
CA LEU A 152 -27.68 -15.46 -6.65
C LEU A 152 -26.70 -14.54 -5.88
N ARG A 153 -26.26 -14.99 -4.70
CA ARG A 153 -25.25 -14.30 -3.91
C ARG A 153 -23.89 -14.26 -4.63
N THR A 154 -23.48 -15.34 -5.30
CA THR A 154 -22.25 -15.38 -6.10
C THR A 154 -22.31 -14.36 -7.24
N LEU A 155 -23.42 -14.26 -7.94
CA LEU A 155 -23.59 -13.33 -9.07
C LEU A 155 -23.61 -11.87 -8.60
N THR A 156 -24.36 -11.57 -7.53
CA THR A 156 -24.41 -10.19 -6.99
C THR A 156 -23.08 -9.75 -6.41
N GLN A 157 -22.39 -10.60 -5.66
CA GLN A 157 -21.06 -10.30 -5.16
C GLN A 157 -20.03 -10.21 -6.29
N GLY A 158 -20.08 -11.11 -7.28
CA GLY A 158 -19.22 -11.06 -8.46
C GLY A 158 -19.36 -9.75 -9.23
N TRP A 159 -20.61 -9.27 -9.39
CA TRP A 159 -20.88 -7.96 -9.99
C TRP A 159 -20.27 -6.81 -9.20
N MET A 160 -20.48 -6.78 -7.89
CA MET A 160 -19.93 -5.72 -7.02
C MET A 160 -18.39 -5.78 -6.95
N ARG A 161 -17.82 -6.99 -6.88
CA ARG A 161 -16.37 -7.21 -6.78
C ARG A 161 -15.63 -6.98 -8.10
N MET A 162 -16.31 -6.94 -9.24
CA MET A 162 -15.68 -6.70 -10.55
C MET A 162 -14.87 -5.39 -10.57
N LEU A 163 -15.40 -4.32 -9.96
CA LEU A 163 -14.66 -3.06 -9.75
C LEU A 163 -14.11 -2.93 -8.32
N GLY A 164 -14.80 -3.54 -7.36
CA GLY A 164 -14.36 -3.56 -5.97
C GLY A 164 -12.98 -4.19 -5.78
N SER A 165 -12.63 -5.22 -6.58
CA SER A 165 -11.29 -5.84 -6.54
C SER A 165 -10.17 -4.88 -6.93
N PHE A 166 -10.40 -3.95 -7.87
CA PHE A 166 -9.42 -2.92 -8.21
C PHE A 166 -9.26 -1.90 -7.08
N LYS A 167 -10.38 -1.49 -6.46
CA LYS A 167 -10.35 -0.63 -5.29
C LYS A 167 -9.58 -1.30 -4.15
N TYR A 168 -9.83 -2.58 -3.92
CA TYR A 168 -9.13 -3.40 -2.92
C TYR A 168 -7.62 -3.45 -3.17
N LEU A 169 -7.19 -3.69 -4.42
CA LEU A 169 -5.78 -3.68 -4.82
C LEU A 169 -5.08 -2.33 -4.60
N LEU A 170 -5.82 -1.22 -4.73
CA LEU A 170 -5.28 0.13 -4.56
C LEU A 170 -5.25 0.56 -3.09
N ALA A 171 -6.16 0.02 -2.25
CA ALA A 171 -6.31 0.42 -0.86
C ALA A 171 -5.47 -0.43 0.11
N ILE A 172 -4.95 -1.58 -0.33
CA ILE A 172 -4.26 -2.54 0.55
C ILE A 172 -2.80 -2.65 0.16
N ASP A 173 -1.92 -2.63 1.16
CA ASP A 173 -0.49 -2.84 0.97
C ASP A 173 -0.17 -4.29 0.56
N PRO A 174 0.75 -4.50 -0.40
CA PRO A 174 1.21 -5.82 -0.77
C PRO A 174 1.95 -6.53 0.38
N PRO A 175 1.72 -7.83 0.53
CA PRO A 175 0.90 -8.71 -0.30
C PRO A 175 -0.59 -8.65 0.08
N THR A 176 -1.46 -8.43 -0.92
CA THR A 176 -2.91 -8.32 -0.70
C THR A 176 -3.59 -9.64 -0.37
N GLY A 177 -2.88 -10.77 -0.56
CA GLY A 177 -3.46 -12.09 -0.38
C GLY A 177 -4.49 -12.48 -1.44
N THR A 178 -5.19 -13.59 -1.20
CA THR A 178 -6.17 -14.18 -2.14
C THR A 178 -7.61 -14.06 -1.67
N GLY A 179 -7.83 -13.43 -0.53
CA GLY A 179 -9.13 -13.27 0.08
C GLY A 179 -10.07 -12.37 -0.72
N ASP A 180 -11.35 -12.46 -0.38
CA ASP A 180 -12.40 -11.54 -0.82
C ASP A 180 -12.54 -11.32 -2.34
N GLY A 181 -12.10 -12.27 -3.16
CA GLY A 181 -12.17 -12.16 -4.61
C GLY A 181 -11.18 -11.14 -5.21
N SER A 182 -10.10 -10.82 -4.51
CA SER A 182 -9.03 -9.92 -4.97
C SER A 182 -8.46 -10.33 -6.35
N LEU A 183 -8.37 -11.65 -6.61
CA LEU A 183 -7.92 -12.21 -7.88
C LEU A 183 -8.83 -11.90 -9.09
N LEU A 184 -10.08 -11.44 -8.86
CA LEU A 184 -10.97 -10.99 -9.93
C LEU A 184 -10.41 -9.80 -10.71
N ALA A 185 -9.53 -8.99 -10.11
CA ALA A 185 -8.86 -7.91 -10.83
C ALA A 185 -7.91 -8.44 -11.89
N VAL A 186 -7.04 -9.42 -11.55
CA VAL A 186 -6.13 -10.08 -12.51
C VAL A 186 -6.94 -10.81 -13.58
N TRP A 187 -7.99 -11.53 -13.16
CA TRP A 187 -8.92 -12.19 -14.08
C TRP A 187 -9.47 -11.21 -15.11
N THR A 188 -10.01 -10.08 -14.65
CA THR A 188 -10.60 -9.06 -15.53
C THR A 188 -9.55 -8.48 -16.48
N ILE A 189 -8.39 -8.08 -15.98
CA ILE A 189 -7.31 -7.51 -16.79
C ILE A 189 -6.87 -8.49 -17.87
N CYS A 190 -6.53 -9.72 -17.50
CA CYS A 190 -6.02 -10.73 -18.44
C CYS A 190 -7.08 -11.14 -19.46
N LEU A 191 -8.33 -11.31 -19.02
CA LEU A 191 -9.45 -11.71 -19.88
C LEU A 191 -9.71 -10.69 -20.99
N TRP A 192 -9.84 -9.41 -20.61
CA TRP A 192 -10.09 -8.33 -21.56
C TRP A 192 -8.89 -8.00 -22.44
N ALA A 193 -7.70 -8.00 -21.86
CA ALA A 193 -6.47 -7.77 -22.64
C ALA A 193 -6.26 -8.86 -23.69
N ALA A 194 -6.44 -10.13 -23.31
CA ALA A 194 -6.32 -11.25 -24.23
C ALA A 194 -7.38 -11.23 -25.34
N LEU A 195 -8.63 -10.88 -25.02
CA LEU A 195 -9.68 -10.71 -26.03
C LEU A 195 -9.32 -9.60 -27.02
N LEU A 196 -9.04 -8.39 -26.50
CA LEU A 196 -8.78 -7.22 -27.35
C LEU A 196 -7.52 -7.42 -28.22
N ALA A 197 -6.44 -7.89 -27.63
CA ALA A 197 -5.23 -8.22 -28.38
C ALA A 197 -5.48 -9.35 -29.39
N GLY A 198 -6.24 -10.38 -28.98
CA GLY A 198 -6.57 -11.54 -29.80
C GLY A 198 -7.43 -11.18 -31.01
N ILE A 199 -8.48 -10.38 -30.87
CA ILE A 199 -9.33 -9.94 -31.99
C ILE A 199 -8.49 -9.27 -33.09
N PHE A 200 -7.56 -8.39 -32.70
CA PHE A 200 -6.67 -7.74 -33.65
C PHE A 200 -5.58 -8.68 -34.18
N ALA A 201 -5.05 -9.57 -33.35
CA ALA A 201 -4.00 -10.52 -33.77
C ALA A 201 -4.52 -11.53 -34.82
N VAL A 202 -5.82 -11.88 -34.77
CA VAL A 202 -6.48 -12.84 -35.65
C VAL A 202 -7.06 -12.15 -36.90
N ALA A 203 -7.01 -10.81 -36.98
CA ALA A 203 -7.55 -10.08 -38.13
C ALA A 203 -6.88 -10.48 -39.45
N GLU A 204 -7.69 -10.60 -40.51
CA GLU A 204 -7.19 -10.93 -41.86
C GLU A 204 -6.34 -9.80 -42.47
N ASP A 205 -6.68 -8.55 -42.15
CA ASP A 205 -5.96 -7.37 -42.62
C ASP A 205 -4.69 -7.14 -41.73
N GLY A 206 -3.53 -7.16 -42.35
CA GLY A 206 -2.23 -6.91 -41.71
C GLY A 206 -2.14 -5.56 -40.97
N ARG A 207 -2.91 -4.55 -41.37
CA ARG A 207 -3.00 -3.26 -40.68
C ARG A 207 -3.72 -3.38 -39.34
N LEU A 208 -4.81 -4.12 -39.29
CA LEU A 208 -5.55 -4.37 -38.06
C LEU A 208 -4.74 -5.23 -37.08
N THR A 209 -3.94 -6.16 -37.59
CA THR A 209 -3.06 -6.98 -36.76
C THR A 209 -2.07 -6.12 -35.94
N MET A 210 -1.59 -5.01 -36.53
CA MET A 210 -0.68 -4.09 -35.79
C MET A 210 -1.36 -3.39 -34.62
N VAL A 211 -2.66 -3.19 -34.67
CA VAL A 211 -3.43 -2.59 -33.57
C VAL A 211 -3.39 -3.46 -32.31
N ALA A 212 -3.10 -4.76 -32.42
CA ALA A 212 -2.92 -5.67 -31.29
C ALA A 212 -1.81 -5.23 -30.33
N VAL A 213 -0.84 -4.43 -30.78
CA VAL A 213 0.21 -3.85 -29.93
C VAL A 213 -0.40 -2.94 -28.86
N VAL A 214 -1.48 -2.18 -29.20
CA VAL A 214 -2.09 -1.20 -28.31
C VAL A 214 -2.65 -1.85 -27.04
N PRO A 215 -3.52 -2.87 -27.08
CA PRO A 215 -4.03 -3.51 -25.86
C PRO A 215 -2.93 -4.23 -25.06
N VAL A 216 -1.87 -4.75 -25.72
CA VAL A 216 -0.73 -5.35 -25.00
C VAL A 216 0.05 -4.29 -24.21
N VAL A 217 0.36 -3.15 -24.83
CA VAL A 217 1.07 -2.04 -24.17
C VAL A 217 0.18 -1.42 -23.08
N ALA A 218 -1.11 -1.23 -23.35
CA ALA A 218 -2.06 -0.74 -22.35
C ALA A 218 -2.15 -1.68 -21.13
N ASN A 219 -2.18 -3.00 -21.36
CA ASN A 219 -2.15 -3.99 -20.29
C ASN A 219 -0.86 -3.88 -19.46
N LEU A 220 0.30 -3.75 -20.11
CA LEU A 220 1.57 -3.53 -19.42
C LEU A 220 1.53 -2.26 -18.56
N ALA A 221 1.01 -1.16 -19.10
CA ALA A 221 0.89 0.10 -18.38
C ALA A 221 -0.05 -0.02 -17.16
N ILE A 222 -1.21 -0.65 -17.31
CA ILE A 222 -2.16 -0.88 -16.22
C ILE A 222 -1.53 -1.76 -15.13
N CYS A 223 -0.94 -2.90 -15.50
CA CYS A 223 -0.28 -3.79 -14.54
C CYS A 223 0.93 -3.14 -13.89
N ALA A 224 1.61 -2.25 -14.62
CA ALA A 224 2.70 -1.47 -14.10
C ALA A 224 2.23 -0.47 -13.04
N LEU A 225 1.15 0.26 -13.26
CA LEU A 225 0.58 1.24 -12.32
C LEU A 225 0.00 0.58 -11.06
N LEU A 226 -0.58 -0.62 -11.21
CA LEU A 226 -1.14 -1.39 -10.10
C LEU A 226 -0.12 -2.24 -9.34
N GLY A 227 1.10 -2.37 -9.86
CA GLY A 227 2.18 -3.17 -9.29
C GLY A 227 2.76 -2.57 -8.01
N THR A 228 3.93 -3.07 -7.62
CA THR A 228 4.69 -2.60 -6.43
C THR A 228 5.88 -1.72 -6.81
N SER A 229 6.47 -0.94 -5.88
CA SER A 229 7.69 -0.16 -6.11
C SER A 229 8.94 -1.03 -6.27
N SER A 230 9.00 -2.17 -5.62
CA SER A 230 10.15 -3.10 -5.51
C SER A 230 9.86 -4.47 -6.12
N GLY A 231 10.02 -4.70 -7.41
CA GLY A 231 9.85 -6.03 -8.01
C GLY A 231 11.13 -6.52 -8.69
N PHE A 232 11.47 -7.79 -8.48
CA PHE A 232 12.77 -8.35 -8.84
C PHE A 232 13.02 -8.44 -10.35
N TYR A 233 12.01 -8.67 -11.19
CA TYR A 233 12.21 -8.91 -12.64
C TYR A 233 11.61 -7.86 -13.57
N ARG A 234 11.21 -6.70 -13.10
CA ARG A 234 10.44 -5.73 -13.91
C ARG A 234 11.16 -5.22 -15.15
N MET A 235 12.42 -4.83 -15.00
CA MET A 235 13.22 -4.37 -16.14
C MET A 235 13.40 -5.48 -17.16
N ALA A 236 13.65 -6.71 -16.70
CA ALA A 236 13.79 -7.87 -17.56
C ALA A 236 12.50 -8.17 -18.33
N ILE A 237 11.35 -8.15 -17.66
CA ILE A 237 10.04 -8.39 -18.28
C ILE A 237 9.73 -7.31 -19.32
N GLY A 238 9.91 -6.03 -18.98
CA GLY A 238 9.68 -4.92 -19.89
C GLY A 238 10.58 -5.01 -21.13
N THR A 239 11.86 -5.32 -20.94
CA THR A 239 12.82 -5.49 -22.02
C THR A 239 12.47 -6.69 -22.93
N ILE A 240 12.16 -7.85 -22.34
CA ILE A 240 11.75 -9.05 -23.08
C ILE A 240 10.48 -8.77 -23.89
N MET A 241 9.47 -8.13 -23.28
CA MET A 241 8.24 -7.76 -23.96
C MET A 241 8.50 -6.81 -25.15
N ALA A 242 9.35 -5.79 -24.95
CA ALA A 242 9.70 -4.85 -26.01
C ALA A 242 10.39 -5.57 -27.18
N VAL A 243 11.36 -6.46 -26.89
CA VAL A 243 12.06 -7.26 -27.91
C VAL A 243 11.09 -8.17 -28.65
N VAL A 244 10.24 -8.90 -27.93
CA VAL A 244 9.23 -9.80 -28.54
C VAL A 244 8.27 -9.02 -29.40
N LEU A 245 7.80 -7.86 -28.98
CA LEU A 245 6.92 -6.99 -29.78
C LEU A 245 7.62 -6.52 -31.07
N VAL A 246 8.88 -6.08 -30.98
CA VAL A 246 9.64 -5.64 -32.14
C VAL A 246 9.87 -6.80 -33.13
N VAL A 247 10.26 -7.97 -32.61
CA VAL A 247 10.45 -9.17 -33.47
C VAL A 247 9.12 -9.57 -34.10
N TRP A 248 8.02 -9.58 -33.37
CA TRP A 248 6.71 -9.92 -33.90
C TRP A 248 6.23 -8.94 -34.95
N VAL A 249 6.36 -7.62 -34.73
CA VAL A 249 6.03 -6.58 -35.70
C VAL A 249 6.92 -6.73 -36.96
N SER A 250 8.23 -6.93 -36.77
CA SER A 250 9.18 -7.13 -37.90
C SER A 250 8.86 -8.37 -38.71
N ALA A 251 8.48 -9.47 -38.06
CA ALA A 251 8.03 -10.69 -38.72
C ALA A 251 6.77 -10.45 -39.59
N ARG A 252 5.83 -9.67 -39.04
CA ARG A 252 4.59 -9.31 -39.74
C ARG A 252 4.79 -8.42 -40.92
N TRP A 253 5.78 -7.55 -40.87
CA TRP A 253 6.17 -6.68 -42.01
C TRP A 253 7.09 -7.38 -43.00
N LYS A 254 7.28 -8.70 -42.84
CA LYS A 254 8.23 -9.48 -43.69
C LYS A 254 9.64 -8.91 -43.71
N LEU A 255 10.03 -8.19 -42.68
CA LEU A 255 11.39 -7.67 -42.54
C LEU A 255 12.41 -8.76 -42.18
N LEU A 256 11.94 -9.91 -41.67
CA LEU A 256 12.77 -11.06 -41.27
C LEU A 256 13.02 -12.08 -42.40
N GLU A 257 12.80 -11.72 -43.67
CA GLU A 257 13.08 -12.61 -44.78
C GLU A 257 14.60 -12.89 -44.91
N LEU A 258 14.98 -14.11 -45.30
CA LEU A 258 16.39 -14.61 -45.33
C LEU A 258 17.38 -13.69 -46.05
N GLY A 259 16.95 -12.89 -47.05
CA GLY A 259 17.80 -11.93 -47.75
C GLY A 259 18.13 -10.64 -46.99
N ARG A 260 17.52 -10.41 -45.81
CA ARG A 260 17.62 -9.16 -45.01
C ARG A 260 17.92 -9.39 -43.54
N TRP A 261 18.45 -10.54 -43.19
CA TRP A 261 18.69 -10.93 -41.80
C TRP A 261 19.59 -9.92 -41.04
N LEU A 262 20.56 -9.30 -41.70
CA LEU A 262 21.44 -8.29 -41.11
C LEU A 262 20.68 -7.05 -40.68
N SER A 263 19.75 -6.53 -41.50
CA SER A 263 18.91 -5.36 -41.12
C SER A 263 17.96 -5.70 -40.00
N SER A 264 17.43 -6.92 -39.96
CA SER A 264 16.56 -7.40 -38.89
C SER A 264 17.31 -7.51 -37.55
N VAL A 265 18.52 -8.05 -37.57
CA VAL A 265 19.38 -8.11 -36.36
C VAL A 265 19.70 -6.71 -35.85
N VAL A 266 20.03 -5.77 -36.74
CA VAL A 266 20.31 -4.37 -36.36
C VAL A 266 19.08 -3.72 -35.75
N ILE A 267 17.87 -3.91 -36.31
CA ILE A 267 16.62 -3.36 -35.76
C ILE A 267 16.34 -3.93 -34.37
N VAL A 268 16.47 -5.24 -34.17
CA VAL A 268 16.28 -5.90 -32.90
C VAL A 268 17.29 -5.42 -31.87
N LEU A 269 18.57 -5.29 -32.22
CA LEU A 269 19.61 -4.77 -31.33
C LEU A 269 19.36 -3.31 -30.94
N LEU A 270 19.00 -2.45 -31.91
CA LEU A 270 18.66 -1.05 -31.65
C LEU A 270 17.42 -0.93 -30.72
N ALA A 271 16.38 -1.69 -31.01
CA ALA A 271 15.18 -1.69 -30.18
C ALA A 271 15.46 -2.22 -28.78
N SER A 272 16.29 -3.25 -28.65
CA SER A 272 16.73 -3.76 -27.34
C SER A 272 17.54 -2.70 -26.57
N ALA A 273 18.47 -2.02 -27.26
CA ALA A 273 19.26 -0.95 -26.65
C ALA A 273 18.40 0.24 -26.17
N VAL A 274 17.41 0.64 -26.99
CA VAL A 274 16.46 1.70 -26.62
C VAL A 274 15.56 1.25 -25.43
N ALA A 275 15.10 0.00 -25.43
CA ALA A 275 14.31 -0.54 -24.34
C ALA A 275 15.10 -0.61 -23.04
N ILE A 276 16.34 -1.10 -23.07
CA ILE A 276 17.24 -1.16 -21.91
C ILE A 276 17.56 0.27 -21.42
N GLY A 277 17.94 1.17 -22.34
CA GLY A 277 18.24 2.57 -22.02
C GLY A 277 17.02 3.27 -21.40
N GLY A 278 15.82 3.07 -21.96
CA GLY A 278 14.58 3.59 -21.40
C GLY A 278 14.29 3.07 -20.00
N CYS A 279 14.46 1.76 -19.77
CA CYS A 279 14.31 1.15 -18.45
C CYS A 279 15.30 1.72 -17.41
N LEU A 280 16.55 1.97 -17.82
CA LEU A 280 17.57 2.54 -16.92
C LEU A 280 17.26 3.99 -16.53
N VAL A 281 16.70 4.78 -17.45
CA VAL A 281 16.38 6.20 -17.21
C VAL A 281 15.08 6.36 -16.42
N VAL A 282 14.04 5.58 -16.74
CA VAL A 282 12.70 5.72 -16.15
C VAL A 282 12.53 4.90 -14.86
N GLY A 283 13.36 3.88 -14.67
CA GLY A 283 13.18 2.87 -13.62
C GLY A 283 13.38 3.33 -12.17
N GLN A 284 13.99 4.51 -11.94
CA GLN A 284 14.37 4.94 -10.59
C GLN A 284 13.24 5.66 -9.81
N ASN A 285 12.29 6.29 -10.51
CA ASN A 285 11.21 7.06 -9.87
C ASN A 285 9.84 6.66 -10.44
N ARG A 286 9.43 5.43 -10.17
CA ARG A 286 8.13 4.95 -10.64
C ARG A 286 7.01 5.45 -9.72
N THR A 287 6.04 6.16 -10.28
CA THR A 287 4.79 6.47 -9.60
C THR A 287 3.88 5.24 -9.55
N ILE A 288 3.43 4.89 -8.35
CA ILE A 288 2.47 3.82 -8.11
C ILE A 288 1.14 4.49 -7.79
N LEU A 289 0.08 3.99 -8.42
CA LEU A 289 -1.25 4.57 -8.24
C LEU A 289 -1.75 4.43 -6.79
N ARG A 290 -1.32 3.38 -6.10
CA ARG A 290 -1.69 3.11 -4.70
C ARG A 290 -1.28 4.24 -3.76
N ASP A 291 -0.06 4.75 -3.88
CA ASP A 291 0.48 5.81 -3.01
C ASP A 291 -0.33 7.12 -3.09
N HIS A 292 -1.11 7.29 -4.18
CA HIS A 292 -1.98 8.45 -4.39
C HIS A 292 -3.44 8.21 -4.06
N TYR A 293 -3.84 6.94 -3.91
CA TYR A 293 -5.24 6.56 -3.71
C TYR A 293 -5.63 6.48 -2.23
N ASP A 294 -4.81 5.87 -1.42
CA ASP A 294 -5.06 5.67 0.02
C ASP A 294 -3.78 6.08 0.79
N PRO A 295 -3.60 7.38 1.06
CA PRO A 295 -2.45 7.83 1.84
C PRO A 295 -2.51 7.23 3.24
N PRO A 296 -1.38 7.00 3.90
CA PRO A 296 -1.33 6.50 5.26
C PRO A 296 -2.14 7.40 6.19
N LEU A 297 -2.75 6.80 7.22
CA LEU A 297 -3.49 7.56 8.22
C LEU A 297 -2.58 8.59 8.89
N SER A 298 -3.11 9.82 9.03
CA SER A 298 -2.41 10.85 9.78
C SER A 298 -2.51 10.57 11.28
N PRO A 299 -1.39 10.37 11.98
CA PRO A 299 -1.40 10.14 13.43
C PRO A 299 -1.90 11.34 14.23
N TYR A 300 -1.94 12.53 13.63
CA TYR A 300 -2.43 13.76 14.29
C TYR A 300 -3.94 13.80 14.48
N ASP A 301 -4.67 12.93 13.79
CA ASP A 301 -6.13 12.84 13.97
C ASP A 301 -6.50 12.13 15.28
N TYR A 302 -5.50 11.58 16.00
CA TYR A 302 -5.68 10.82 17.23
C TYR A 302 -4.96 11.52 18.41
N THR A 303 -5.60 11.52 19.56
CA THR A 303 -4.99 12.02 20.82
C THR A 303 -3.83 11.12 21.23
N SER A 304 -2.85 11.70 21.98
CA SER A 304 -1.74 10.91 22.53
C SER A 304 -2.24 9.69 23.31
N PRO A 305 -1.88 8.47 22.90
CA PRO A 305 -2.32 7.26 23.57
C PRO A 305 -1.89 7.21 25.04
N LEU A 306 -0.67 7.68 25.32
CA LEU A 306 -0.10 7.67 26.67
C LEU A 306 -0.90 8.54 27.65
N SER A 307 -1.49 9.64 27.18
CA SER A 307 -2.35 10.50 28.00
C SER A 307 -3.64 9.79 28.47
N GLY A 308 -4.06 8.73 27.76
CA GLY A 308 -5.22 7.91 28.13
C GLY A 308 -4.94 6.86 29.20
N MET A 309 -3.68 6.51 29.45
CA MET A 309 -3.29 5.38 30.29
C MET A 309 -3.94 5.42 31.69
N ARG A 310 -3.87 6.57 32.34
CA ARG A 310 -4.39 6.73 33.70
C ARG A 310 -5.92 6.52 33.80
N SER A 311 -6.65 6.77 32.73
CA SER A 311 -8.11 6.53 32.69
C SER A 311 -8.44 5.05 32.84
N TYR A 312 -7.68 4.17 32.22
CA TYR A 312 -7.86 2.72 32.37
C TYR A 312 -7.62 2.27 33.81
N ILE A 313 -6.53 2.72 34.41
CA ILE A 313 -6.17 2.36 35.77
C ILE A 313 -7.19 2.92 36.78
N LYS A 314 -7.66 4.16 36.57
CA LYS A 314 -8.59 4.81 37.48
C LYS A 314 -10.00 4.23 37.43
N ASN A 315 -10.50 3.96 36.21
CA ASN A 315 -11.92 3.65 36.01
C ASN A 315 -12.17 2.14 35.85
N HIS A 316 -11.15 1.37 35.49
CA HIS A 316 -11.28 -0.04 35.09
C HIS A 316 -10.17 -0.92 35.68
N LYS A 317 -9.65 -0.55 36.89
CA LYS A 317 -8.51 -1.22 37.50
C LYS A 317 -8.63 -2.73 37.50
N ASP A 318 -9.79 -3.22 37.96
CA ASP A 318 -10.08 -4.65 38.16
C ASP A 318 -10.96 -5.24 37.03
N ASP A 319 -11.45 -4.38 36.14
CA ASP A 319 -12.29 -4.81 35.02
C ASP A 319 -11.42 -5.49 33.94
N VAL A 320 -11.90 -6.60 33.37
CA VAL A 320 -11.25 -7.24 32.24
C VAL A 320 -11.52 -6.38 31.00
N LEU A 321 -10.46 -5.89 30.38
CA LEU A 321 -10.50 -5.08 29.18
C LEU A 321 -10.25 -5.89 27.90
N LEU A 322 -9.46 -6.97 28.04
CA LEU A 322 -9.04 -7.78 26.92
C LEU A 322 -8.86 -9.24 27.35
N THR A 323 -9.50 -10.14 26.62
CA THR A 323 -9.32 -11.59 26.76
C THR A 323 -8.59 -12.14 25.54
N VAL A 324 -7.51 -12.88 25.74
CA VAL A 324 -6.69 -13.45 24.67
C VAL A 324 -6.53 -14.95 24.86
N ASP A 325 -7.00 -15.72 23.89
CA ASP A 325 -6.85 -17.17 23.85
C ASP A 325 -5.62 -17.58 23.06
N ASP A 326 -4.89 -18.58 23.56
CA ASP A 326 -3.69 -19.19 22.95
C ASP A 326 -2.51 -18.24 22.75
N LEU A 327 -2.45 -17.14 23.52
CA LEU A 327 -1.26 -16.29 23.55
C LEU A 327 -0.15 -17.01 24.32
N PRO A 328 1.11 -17.02 23.83
CA PRO A 328 2.23 -17.54 24.60
C PRO A 328 2.37 -16.85 25.94
N ALA A 329 2.46 -17.62 27.03
CA ALA A 329 2.55 -17.08 28.38
C ALA A 329 3.69 -16.06 28.53
N GLY A 330 3.47 -15.02 29.32
CA GLY A 330 4.43 -13.90 29.49
C GLY A 330 4.53 -12.94 28.31
N SER A 331 3.73 -13.12 27.26
CA SER A 331 3.77 -12.19 26.10
C SER A 331 3.06 -10.88 26.42
N THR A 332 3.65 -9.79 25.96
CA THR A 332 3.08 -8.44 26.06
C THR A 332 2.16 -8.16 24.88
N VAL A 333 1.15 -7.32 25.10
CA VAL A 333 0.23 -6.86 24.05
C VAL A 333 0.40 -5.35 23.90
N ARG A 334 0.69 -4.89 22.67
CA ARG A 334 0.87 -3.46 22.37
C ARG A 334 -0.46 -2.83 22.03
N LEU A 335 -0.65 -1.59 22.44
CA LEU A 335 -1.69 -0.69 21.95
C LEU A 335 -1.09 0.30 20.98
N ALA A 336 -0.13 1.12 21.43
CA ALA A 336 0.43 2.18 20.61
C ALA A 336 1.93 2.34 20.82
N VAL A 337 2.60 2.87 19.80
CA VAL A 337 4.04 3.18 19.80
C VAL A 337 4.21 4.64 19.44
N MET A 338 4.92 5.40 20.28
CA MET A 338 5.11 6.84 20.14
C MET A 338 6.59 7.17 20.08
N ASP A 339 6.98 7.94 19.09
CA ASP A 339 8.39 8.26 18.84
C ASP A 339 8.67 9.77 18.75
N ARG A 340 7.67 10.63 18.90
CA ARG A 340 7.80 12.08 18.93
C ARG A 340 7.37 12.64 20.29
N PHE A 341 8.23 13.49 20.85
CA PHE A 341 7.94 14.28 22.05
C PHE A 341 7.92 15.77 21.68
N ASP A 342 6.81 16.46 21.96
CA ASP A 342 6.60 17.88 21.66
C ASP A 342 6.72 18.82 22.87
N GLY A 343 7.32 18.34 23.94
CA GLY A 343 7.43 19.05 25.22
C GLY A 343 6.25 18.79 26.18
N ASN A 344 5.08 18.42 25.67
CA ASN A 344 3.89 18.17 26.46
C ASN A 344 3.50 16.71 26.48
N VAL A 345 3.52 16.05 25.33
CA VAL A 345 3.08 14.67 25.19
C VAL A 345 3.98 13.88 24.22
N TRP A 346 3.98 12.57 24.40
CA TRP A 346 4.47 11.63 23.40
C TRP A 346 3.35 11.34 22.40
N ASN A 347 3.68 11.37 21.12
CA ASN A 347 2.79 11.02 20.03
C ASN A 347 3.58 10.34 18.90
N LEU A 348 2.92 10.00 17.82
CA LEU A 348 3.57 9.48 16.63
C LEU A 348 4.19 10.64 15.84
N SER A 349 5.31 10.37 15.17
CA SER A 349 5.86 11.31 14.21
C SER A 349 5.08 11.29 12.90
N ASP A 350 5.13 12.40 12.19
CA ASP A 350 4.60 12.54 10.85
C ASP A 350 5.53 11.86 9.82
N SER A 351 4.97 11.44 8.69
CA SER A 351 5.69 10.81 7.59
C SER A 351 6.83 11.68 7.01
N THR A 352 6.81 12.98 7.27
CA THR A 352 7.88 13.91 6.87
C THR A 352 9.07 13.89 7.83
N MET A 353 8.87 13.46 9.08
CA MET A 353 9.89 13.44 10.14
C MET A 353 10.55 12.07 10.31
N ALA A 354 9.74 11.00 10.31
CA ALA A 354 10.22 9.62 10.38
C ALA A 354 9.28 8.72 9.59
N SER A 355 9.79 8.06 8.58
CA SER A 355 8.99 7.25 7.66
C SER A 355 8.34 6.03 8.33
N ASP A 356 8.89 5.55 9.44
CA ASP A 356 8.55 4.24 9.97
C ASP A 356 7.33 4.26 10.88
N SER A 357 7.16 5.28 11.74
CA SER A 357 6.12 5.29 12.78
C SER A 357 4.73 5.72 12.30
N SER A 358 4.64 6.47 11.21
CA SER A 358 3.37 6.95 10.66
C SER A 358 2.82 6.08 9.52
N ASN A 359 3.48 4.98 9.21
CA ASN A 359 3.19 4.15 8.05
C ASN A 359 2.08 3.13 8.33
N TYR A 360 0.89 3.61 8.73
CA TYR A 360 -0.29 2.76 8.93
C TYR A 360 -1.05 2.59 7.63
N HIS A 361 -1.01 1.39 7.07
CA HIS A 361 -1.72 1.04 5.86
C HIS A 361 -2.76 -0.05 6.10
N ARG A 362 -3.76 -0.10 5.24
CA ARG A 362 -4.63 -1.27 5.17
C ARG A 362 -3.81 -2.46 4.70
N VAL A 363 -3.94 -3.57 5.39
CA VAL A 363 -3.26 -4.81 5.06
C VAL A 363 -4.26 -5.88 4.63
N GLY A 364 -3.80 -6.79 3.78
CA GLY A 364 -4.60 -7.92 3.32
C GLY A 364 -4.56 -9.11 4.30
N ASP A 365 -5.02 -10.26 3.81
CA ASP A 365 -5.03 -11.52 4.59
C ASP A 365 -3.61 -12.00 4.95
N SER A 366 -2.58 -11.48 4.31
CA SER A 366 -1.19 -11.83 4.54
C SER A 366 -0.35 -10.57 4.70
N ILE A 367 0.42 -10.50 5.76
CA ILE A 367 1.33 -9.41 6.09
C ILE A 367 2.75 -9.95 6.02
N THR A 368 3.61 -9.30 5.22
CA THR A 368 5.02 -9.69 5.16
C THR A 368 5.74 -9.21 6.41
N ASN A 369 6.32 -10.12 7.18
CA ASN A 369 7.21 -9.78 8.26
C ASN A 369 8.50 -10.61 8.19
N ASN A 370 9.61 -10.03 8.62
CA ASN A 370 10.92 -10.67 8.67
C ASN A 370 11.32 -11.03 10.11
N ALA A 371 10.39 -10.93 11.07
CA ALA A 371 10.66 -11.20 12.46
C ALA A 371 11.00 -12.67 12.69
N THR A 372 12.04 -12.91 13.48
CA THR A 372 12.43 -14.24 13.92
C THR A 372 12.08 -14.43 15.39
N GLY A 373 11.47 -15.56 15.73
CA GLY A 373 11.03 -15.82 17.10
C GLY A 373 10.01 -16.94 17.23
N LYS A 374 9.18 -16.88 18.24
CA LYS A 374 8.15 -17.88 18.52
C LYS A 374 6.88 -17.58 17.73
N ARG A 375 6.48 -18.50 16.86
CA ARG A 375 5.20 -18.38 16.13
C ARG A 375 4.03 -18.60 17.07
N PHE A 376 2.95 -17.85 16.86
CA PHE A 376 1.70 -17.98 17.60
C PHE A 376 0.49 -17.76 16.71
N THR A 377 -0.65 -18.22 17.18
CA THR A 377 -1.98 -17.87 16.65
C THR A 377 -2.86 -17.68 17.87
N ALA A 378 -3.30 -16.46 18.11
CA ALA A 378 -4.07 -16.08 19.28
C ALA A 378 -5.36 -15.40 18.88
N LYS A 379 -6.44 -15.68 19.61
CA LYS A 379 -7.73 -15.02 19.43
C LYS A 379 -7.90 -13.93 20.48
N PHE A 380 -8.12 -12.73 20.02
CA PHE A 380 -8.37 -11.55 20.84
C PHE A 380 -9.87 -11.27 20.89
N THR A 381 -10.35 -10.94 22.06
CA THR A 381 -11.72 -10.49 22.29
C THR A 381 -11.67 -9.24 23.17
N VAL A 382 -12.21 -8.15 22.65
CA VAL A 382 -12.32 -6.88 23.38
C VAL A 382 -13.48 -6.98 24.36
N ASP A 383 -13.20 -6.72 25.63
CA ASP A 383 -14.18 -6.73 26.71
C ASP A 383 -14.68 -5.31 27.04
N ASP A 384 -15.57 -5.18 28.03
CA ASP A 384 -16.13 -3.90 28.45
C ASP A 384 -15.05 -2.96 28.99
N GLY A 385 -15.13 -1.68 28.65
CA GLY A 385 -14.19 -0.65 29.12
C GLY A 385 -13.02 -0.34 28.18
N LEU A 386 -12.73 -1.18 27.18
CA LEU A 386 -11.76 -0.86 26.14
C LEU A 386 -12.44 -0.25 24.91
N SER A 387 -12.46 1.08 24.84
CA SER A 387 -12.98 1.83 23.68
C SER A 387 -11.94 2.82 23.18
N ASP A 388 -11.08 2.38 22.30
CA ASP A 388 -9.94 3.15 21.80
C ASP A 388 -9.81 3.04 20.27
N TYR A 389 -9.02 3.91 19.69
CA TYR A 389 -8.61 3.83 18.27
C TYR A 389 -7.48 2.83 18.05
N TRP A 390 -6.79 2.41 19.12
CA TRP A 390 -5.66 1.50 19.08
C TRP A 390 -6.14 0.06 19.29
N LEU A 391 -5.82 -0.80 18.34
CA LEU A 391 -6.18 -2.21 18.41
C LEU A 391 -5.05 -2.99 19.08
N PRO A 392 -5.33 -3.77 20.14
CA PRO A 392 -4.32 -4.60 20.80
C PRO A 392 -3.63 -5.58 19.84
N MET A 393 -2.30 -5.66 19.84
CA MET A 393 -1.49 -6.56 18.99
C MET A 393 -0.37 -7.20 19.79
N ALA A 394 -0.09 -8.50 19.56
CA ALA A 394 0.89 -9.21 20.41
C ALA A 394 2.31 -9.28 19.84
N GLY A 395 2.49 -9.20 18.55
CA GLY A 395 3.81 -9.33 17.97
C GLY A 395 3.88 -8.82 16.55
N ALA A 396 4.82 -9.34 15.76
CA ALA A 396 4.89 -9.09 14.33
C ALA A 396 3.83 -9.94 13.63
N ALA A 397 2.71 -9.34 13.27
CA ALA A 397 1.61 -10.03 12.62
C ALA A 397 2.00 -10.52 11.22
N SER A 398 1.62 -11.75 10.89
CA SER A 398 1.66 -12.32 9.53
C SER A 398 0.28 -12.37 8.90
N SER A 399 -0.77 -12.36 9.72
CA SER A 399 -2.18 -12.36 9.30
C SER A 399 -3.06 -11.92 10.45
N VAL A 400 -4.07 -11.12 10.16
CA VAL A 400 -5.12 -10.75 11.11
C VAL A 400 -6.46 -11.04 10.46
N LYS A 401 -7.31 -11.83 11.13
CA LYS A 401 -8.62 -12.23 10.61
C LYS A 401 -9.73 -11.75 11.54
N PHE A 402 -10.63 -10.96 11.02
CA PHE A 402 -11.83 -10.50 11.72
C PHE A 402 -13.02 -11.41 11.45
N ALA A 403 -14.00 -11.38 12.35
CA ALA A 403 -15.25 -12.12 12.18
C ALA A 403 -16.09 -11.57 11.03
N THR A 404 -16.02 -10.26 10.77
CA THR A 404 -16.76 -9.57 9.70
C THR A 404 -15.81 -8.87 8.73
N SER A 405 -16.24 -8.74 7.47
CA SER A 405 -15.46 -8.02 6.45
C SER A 405 -15.44 -6.50 6.69
N SER A 406 -16.45 -5.95 7.35
CA SER A 406 -16.51 -4.52 7.69
C SER A 406 -15.44 -4.13 8.71
N ASP A 407 -15.14 -5.04 9.65
CA ASP A 407 -14.11 -4.82 10.65
C ASP A 407 -12.71 -4.89 10.02
N ALA A 408 -12.51 -5.83 9.10
CA ALA A 408 -11.28 -5.92 8.31
C ALA A 408 -11.04 -4.65 7.46
N ASP A 409 -12.09 -4.05 6.90
CA ASP A 409 -11.99 -2.80 6.13
C ASP A 409 -11.58 -1.58 6.99
N SER A 410 -11.74 -1.67 8.31
CA SER A 410 -11.39 -0.61 9.28
C SER A 410 -10.03 -0.86 9.96
N PHE A 411 -9.27 -1.85 9.53
CA PHE A 411 -8.00 -2.24 10.14
C PHE A 411 -6.81 -1.67 9.38
N TYR A 412 -5.96 -0.92 10.10
CA TYR A 412 -4.70 -0.36 9.59
C TYR A 412 -3.55 -0.84 10.47
N TYR A 413 -2.52 -1.38 9.86
CA TYR A 413 -1.38 -1.95 10.56
C TYR A 413 -0.08 -1.30 10.12
N ASN A 414 0.83 -1.14 11.07
CA ASN A 414 2.19 -0.67 10.82
C ASN A 414 3.18 -1.80 11.15
N THR A 415 3.91 -2.27 10.16
CA THR A 415 4.87 -3.38 10.28
C THR A 415 6.11 -3.00 11.09
N ASP A 416 6.51 -1.73 11.11
CA ASP A 416 7.72 -1.26 11.80
C ASP A 416 7.49 -1.07 13.30
N THR A 417 6.29 -0.62 13.66
CA THR A 417 5.90 -0.44 15.06
C THR A 417 5.19 -1.67 15.64
N MET A 418 4.73 -2.59 14.76
CA MET A 418 3.93 -3.77 15.14
C MET A 418 2.68 -3.35 15.95
N SER A 419 2.03 -2.28 15.53
CA SER A 419 0.81 -1.74 16.16
C SER A 419 -0.25 -1.43 15.13
N ALA A 420 -1.50 -1.32 15.57
CA ALA A 420 -2.64 -1.16 14.69
C ALA A 420 -3.56 -0.04 15.12
N ILE A 421 -4.14 0.65 14.13
CA ILE A 421 -5.20 1.65 14.32
C ILE A 421 -6.51 1.10 13.77
N TYR A 422 -7.56 1.29 14.53
CA TYR A 422 -8.94 0.92 14.20
C TYR A 422 -9.85 2.16 14.28
N PRO A 423 -10.00 2.91 13.18
CA PRO A 423 -10.72 4.20 13.17
C PRO A 423 -12.18 4.13 13.63
N SER A 424 -12.81 2.97 13.53
CA SER A 424 -14.18 2.74 14.01
C SER A 424 -14.30 2.65 15.54
N ARG A 425 -13.19 2.72 16.27
CA ARG A 425 -13.00 2.43 17.70
C ARG A 425 -13.31 0.99 18.07
N THR A 426 -12.52 0.45 18.96
CA THR A 426 -12.79 -0.86 19.57
C THR A 426 -14.08 -0.80 20.38
N SER A 427 -14.82 -1.88 20.37
CA SER A 427 -16.09 -2.01 21.11
C SER A 427 -16.19 -3.40 21.72
N PRO A 428 -16.94 -3.56 22.82
CA PRO A 428 -17.18 -4.85 23.43
C PRO A 428 -17.67 -5.89 22.42
N GLY A 429 -17.08 -7.08 22.45
CA GLY A 429 -17.39 -8.17 21.53
C GLY A 429 -16.65 -8.15 20.19
N LEU A 430 -15.85 -7.10 19.90
CA LEU A 430 -14.94 -7.13 18.75
C LEU A 430 -13.94 -8.28 18.93
N SER A 431 -13.91 -9.20 17.97
CA SER A 431 -13.05 -10.38 18.03
C SER A 431 -12.28 -10.57 16.73
N TYR A 432 -10.99 -10.84 16.85
CA TYR A 432 -10.10 -11.12 15.73
C TYR A 432 -9.04 -12.16 16.12
N THR A 433 -8.48 -12.80 15.11
CA THR A 433 -7.40 -13.79 15.29
C THR A 433 -6.12 -13.25 14.67
N GLU A 434 -5.10 -13.06 15.47
CA GLU A 434 -3.76 -12.71 15.04
C GLU A 434 -2.90 -13.95 14.91
N THR A 435 -2.26 -14.14 13.75
CA THR A 435 -1.19 -15.11 13.55
C THR A 435 0.08 -14.32 13.29
N GLY A 436 1.14 -14.62 14.02
CA GLY A 436 2.36 -13.84 13.91
C GLY A 436 3.56 -14.50 14.60
N VAL A 437 4.54 -13.67 14.87
CA VAL A 437 5.80 -14.06 15.54
C VAL A 437 6.04 -13.11 16.71
N ILE A 438 6.18 -13.67 17.92
CA ILE A 438 6.74 -12.93 19.06
C ILE A 438 8.26 -12.84 18.84
N PRO A 439 8.83 -11.65 18.64
CA PRO A 439 10.27 -11.49 18.45
C PRO A 439 11.06 -12.06 19.64
N ARG A 440 12.24 -12.62 19.35
CA ARG A 440 13.11 -13.10 20.40
C ARG A 440 13.61 -11.94 21.26
N THR A 441 13.43 -12.02 22.56
CA THR A 441 14.05 -11.11 23.51
C THR A 441 15.51 -11.49 23.72
N PRO A 442 16.49 -10.59 23.45
CA PRO A 442 17.89 -10.87 23.72
C PRO A 442 18.15 -10.96 25.25
N THR A 443 19.15 -11.71 25.64
CA THR A 443 19.59 -11.79 27.05
C THR A 443 20.30 -10.51 27.49
N ASP A 444 20.33 -10.22 28.80
CA ASP A 444 21.00 -9.04 29.35
C ASP A 444 22.47 -8.93 28.91
N LYS A 445 23.16 -10.06 28.78
CA LYS A 445 24.55 -10.12 28.30
C LYS A 445 24.67 -9.78 26.80
N GLU A 446 23.67 -10.14 26.00
CA GLU A 446 23.63 -9.78 24.58
C GLU A 446 23.31 -8.29 24.44
N ILE A 447 22.35 -7.80 25.22
CA ILE A 447 22.00 -6.35 25.26
C ILE A 447 23.21 -5.52 25.63
N ALA A 448 23.91 -5.84 26.73
CA ALA A 448 25.06 -5.09 27.21
C ALA A 448 26.18 -4.94 26.16
N LYS A 449 26.33 -5.88 25.25
CA LYS A 449 27.33 -5.86 24.17
C LYS A 449 26.89 -5.15 22.90
N ALA A 450 25.61 -4.86 22.76
CA ALA A 450 25.03 -4.32 21.53
C ALA A 450 25.31 -2.81 21.40
N ASN A 451 25.61 -2.36 20.20
CA ASN A 451 25.67 -0.93 19.89
C ASN A 451 24.26 -0.38 19.63
N ALA A 452 24.10 0.92 19.80
CA ALA A 452 22.90 1.60 19.34
C ALA A 452 22.87 1.64 17.80
N SER A 453 21.69 1.44 17.21
CA SER A 453 21.52 1.58 15.77
C SER A 453 21.51 3.05 15.37
N SER A 454 22.04 3.35 14.18
CA SER A 454 22.01 4.71 13.62
C SER A 454 20.73 4.88 12.78
N ILE A 455 19.71 5.50 13.36
CA ILE A 455 18.49 5.88 12.64
C ILE A 455 18.16 7.34 12.89
N SER A 456 17.47 7.97 11.94
CA SER A 456 16.93 9.32 12.12
C SER A 456 15.64 9.24 12.94
N GLN A 457 15.55 10.04 13.99
CA GLN A 457 14.33 10.23 14.78
C GLN A 457 14.02 11.72 14.95
N PRO A 458 12.75 12.11 15.16
CA PRO A 458 12.40 13.48 15.49
C PRO A 458 13.12 13.94 16.75
N LYS A 459 13.64 15.15 16.72
CA LYS A 459 14.25 15.76 17.91
C LYS A 459 13.15 15.98 18.95
N ALA A 460 13.42 15.61 20.19
CA ALA A 460 12.52 15.95 21.30
C ALA A 460 12.56 17.46 21.57
N GLU A 461 11.39 18.06 21.76
CA GLU A 461 11.22 19.49 21.99
C GLU A 461 11.09 19.76 23.49
N ASP A 462 11.53 20.95 23.95
CA ASP A 462 11.39 21.44 25.34
C ASP A 462 11.78 20.43 26.45
N VAL A 463 12.89 19.70 26.24
CA VAL A 463 13.36 18.71 27.21
C VAL A 463 14.04 19.41 28.41
N PRO A 464 13.68 19.09 29.66
CA PRO A 464 14.33 19.68 30.84
C PRO A 464 15.81 19.35 30.93
N ASP A 465 16.62 20.30 31.37
CA ASP A 465 18.07 20.14 31.54
C ASP A 465 18.48 19.00 32.47
N CYS A 466 17.65 18.66 33.46
CA CYS A 466 17.89 17.56 34.38
C CYS A 466 17.96 16.19 33.67
N VAL A 467 17.30 16.05 32.52
CA VAL A 467 17.30 14.81 31.72
C VAL A 467 18.71 14.50 31.23
N ASP A 468 19.35 15.44 30.55
CA ASP A 468 20.68 15.26 29.98
C ASP A 468 21.76 15.10 31.11
N LYS A 469 21.68 15.92 32.17
CA LYS A 469 22.58 15.84 33.32
C LYS A 469 22.54 14.47 34.00
N LEU A 470 21.32 13.97 34.24
CA LEU A 470 21.13 12.68 34.90
C LEU A 470 21.48 11.51 33.97
N ALA A 471 21.13 11.57 32.71
CA ALA A 471 21.48 10.56 31.71
C ALA A 471 23.01 10.43 31.59
N THR A 472 23.70 11.54 31.44
CA THR A 472 25.19 11.58 31.39
C THR A 472 25.82 11.08 32.68
N ALA A 473 25.25 11.41 33.85
CA ALA A 473 25.76 10.94 35.14
C ALA A 473 25.61 9.41 35.31
N ILE A 474 24.54 8.82 34.77
CA ILE A 474 24.30 7.38 34.90
C ILE A 474 25.07 6.58 33.82
N ALA A 475 25.06 7.01 32.59
CA ALA A 475 25.48 6.20 31.45
C ALA A 475 26.43 6.88 30.46
N GLY A 476 26.82 8.14 30.68
CA GLY A 476 27.67 8.91 29.76
C GLY A 476 29.07 8.37 29.53
N GLY A 477 29.59 7.52 30.44
CA GLY A 477 30.89 6.85 30.30
C GLY A 477 30.86 5.50 29.56
N GLN A 478 29.72 5.01 29.18
CA GLN A 478 29.57 3.68 28.59
C GLN A 478 29.74 3.72 27.06
N SER A 479 30.47 2.74 26.54
CA SER A 479 30.80 2.67 25.11
C SER A 479 29.74 1.91 24.29
N LYS A 480 28.85 1.16 24.94
CA LYS A 480 27.83 0.33 24.33
C LYS A 480 26.45 0.89 24.61
N GLY A 481 25.65 1.04 23.54
CA GLY A 481 24.31 1.59 23.67
C GLY A 481 23.37 0.71 24.51
N GLY A 482 23.50 -0.62 24.40
CA GLY A 482 22.71 -1.55 25.21
C GLY A 482 23.08 -1.50 26.71
N GLU A 483 24.35 -1.37 27.06
CA GLU A 483 24.81 -1.21 28.43
C GLU A 483 24.31 0.12 29.03
N ALA A 484 24.35 1.19 28.27
CA ALA A 484 23.79 2.48 28.66
C ALA A 484 22.31 2.40 28.94
N ALA A 485 21.56 1.73 28.04
CA ALA A 485 20.11 1.52 28.18
C ALA A 485 19.75 0.72 29.45
N GLN A 486 20.48 -0.36 29.72
CA GLN A 486 20.29 -1.15 30.95
C GLN A 486 20.53 -0.31 32.21
N SER A 487 21.65 0.45 32.24
CA SER A 487 21.97 1.29 33.37
C SER A 487 20.94 2.38 33.62
N LEU A 488 20.36 2.98 32.59
CA LEU A 488 19.25 3.91 32.72
C LEU A 488 18.01 3.26 33.33
N ALA A 489 17.62 2.09 32.80
CA ALA A 489 16.45 1.35 33.30
C ALA A 489 16.62 0.92 34.77
N ASP A 490 17.76 0.32 35.10
CA ASP A 490 18.06 -0.17 36.44
C ASP A 490 18.13 0.97 37.46
N LYS A 491 18.79 2.08 37.09
CA LYS A 491 18.89 3.24 37.99
C LYS A 491 17.52 3.85 38.31
N LEU A 492 16.64 4.00 37.30
CA LEU A 492 15.30 4.52 37.51
C LEU A 492 14.46 3.58 38.38
N ARG A 493 14.57 2.27 38.14
CA ARG A 493 13.87 1.23 38.91
C ARG A 493 14.33 1.17 40.37
N GLU A 494 15.64 1.26 40.57
CA GLU A 494 16.26 1.19 41.92
C GLU A 494 16.04 2.44 42.75
N SER A 495 16.18 3.63 42.12
CA SER A 495 16.09 4.91 42.85
C SER A 495 14.67 5.46 42.96
N GLY A 496 13.74 5.01 42.09
CA GLY A 496 12.37 5.48 42.02
C GLY A 496 11.44 4.83 43.03
N TRP A 497 10.29 5.44 43.25
CA TRP A 497 9.16 4.97 44.01
C TRP A 497 7.92 4.90 43.13
N PHE A 498 7.09 3.89 43.35
CA PHE A 498 5.88 3.70 42.57
C PHE A 498 4.68 4.40 43.20
N SER A 499 3.89 5.11 42.39
CA SER A 499 2.56 5.60 42.75
C SER A 499 1.79 6.03 41.51
N HIS A 500 0.55 5.56 41.37
CA HIS A 500 -0.40 6.09 40.37
C HIS A 500 -0.95 7.46 40.80
N GLY A 501 -0.81 7.86 42.09
CA GLY A 501 -1.38 9.09 42.63
C GLY A 501 -2.90 9.13 42.56
N LEU A 502 -3.55 7.98 42.70
CA LEU A 502 -5.01 7.84 42.87
C LEU A 502 -5.41 7.99 44.34
N ASN A 503 -6.72 7.93 44.62
CA ASN A 503 -7.19 8.01 46.01
C ASN A 503 -6.63 6.84 46.84
N GLY A 504 -5.89 7.16 47.87
CA GLY A 504 -5.22 6.19 48.75
C GLY A 504 -3.75 5.95 48.42
N ASP A 505 -3.26 6.42 47.26
CA ASP A 505 -1.86 6.35 46.90
C ASP A 505 -1.06 7.55 47.39
N TYR A 506 0.28 7.41 47.48
CA TYR A 506 1.15 8.56 47.65
C TYR A 506 0.94 9.59 46.53
N PRO A 507 0.86 10.91 46.82
CA PRO A 507 0.56 11.92 45.82
C PRO A 507 1.55 11.91 44.65
N SER A 508 1.03 11.66 43.46
CA SER A 508 1.75 11.72 42.20
C SER A 508 0.86 12.37 41.13
N ARG A 509 1.39 13.39 40.45
CA ARG A 509 0.62 14.07 39.40
C ARG A 509 0.64 13.27 38.11
N ALA A 510 -0.48 13.27 37.40
CA ALA A 510 -0.59 12.69 36.07
C ALA A 510 0.23 13.49 35.04
N GLY A 511 0.43 12.88 33.88
CA GLY A 511 1.11 13.49 32.73
C GLY A 511 2.57 13.09 32.61
N HIS A 512 3.12 13.32 31.45
CA HIS A 512 4.46 12.92 31.05
C HIS A 512 5.20 14.02 30.29
N GLY A 513 4.69 15.26 30.32
CA GLY A 513 5.32 16.43 29.71
C GLY A 513 6.53 16.94 30.51
N ASN A 514 7.22 17.95 29.93
CA ASN A 514 8.47 18.52 30.43
C ASN A 514 8.43 18.87 31.93
N TYR A 515 7.39 19.59 32.36
CA TYR A 515 7.21 19.97 33.77
C TYR A 515 7.12 18.74 34.70
N ARG A 516 6.39 17.69 34.28
CA ARG A 516 6.23 16.49 35.08
C ARG A 516 7.52 15.65 35.13
N ILE A 517 8.26 15.61 34.03
CA ILE A 517 9.57 14.94 33.97
C ILE A 517 10.60 15.69 34.82
N ASP A 518 10.61 17.03 34.78
CA ASP A 518 11.46 17.82 35.67
C ASP A 518 11.14 17.54 37.14
N GLN A 519 9.87 17.49 37.53
CA GLN A 519 9.49 17.12 38.90
C GLN A 519 9.91 15.69 39.28
N LEU A 520 9.89 14.74 38.34
CA LEU A 520 10.29 13.37 38.61
C LEU A 520 11.81 13.28 38.85
N LEU A 521 12.61 13.90 37.97
CA LEU A 521 14.07 13.70 37.94
C LEU A 521 14.82 14.68 38.80
N ALA A 522 14.35 15.93 38.96
CA ALA A 522 14.96 16.97 39.76
C ALA A 522 14.31 17.14 41.14
N GLY A 523 13.22 16.45 41.43
CA GLY A 523 12.53 16.49 42.71
C GLY A 523 13.32 15.81 43.85
N SER A 524 12.86 16.01 45.08
CA SER A 524 13.44 15.38 46.27
C SER A 524 13.28 13.86 46.31
N ALA A 525 12.28 13.35 45.62
CA ALA A 525 12.05 11.92 45.42
C ALA A 525 11.43 11.68 44.06
N MET A 526 11.92 10.64 43.39
CA MET A 526 11.33 10.17 42.12
C MET A 526 10.10 9.33 42.42
N VAL A 527 8.91 9.93 42.36
CA VAL A 527 7.63 9.23 42.57
C VAL A 527 6.78 9.32 41.31
N GLY A 528 6.34 8.20 40.79
CA GLY A 528 5.54 8.12 39.57
C GLY A 528 5.09 6.73 39.25
N ASP A 529 4.42 6.59 38.12
CA ASP A 529 4.05 5.31 37.53
C ASP A 529 4.74 5.08 36.17
N SER A 530 4.36 4.06 35.42
CA SER A 530 5.01 3.71 34.17
C SER A 530 4.91 4.82 33.11
N GLU A 531 3.88 5.69 33.14
CA GLU A 531 3.73 6.84 32.24
C GLU A 531 4.93 7.77 32.33
N GLN A 532 5.32 8.13 33.55
CA GLN A 532 6.42 9.07 33.79
C GLN A 532 7.80 8.42 33.60
N TYR A 533 7.99 7.22 34.15
CA TYR A 533 9.29 6.53 34.04
C TYR A 533 9.64 6.16 32.60
N ALA A 534 8.67 5.73 31.79
CA ALA A 534 8.91 5.46 30.40
C ALA A 534 9.24 6.74 29.61
N SER A 535 8.51 7.85 29.86
CA SER A 535 8.81 9.14 29.25
C SER A 535 10.22 9.62 29.61
N ALA A 536 10.56 9.58 30.90
CA ALA A 536 11.88 10.00 31.40
C ALA A 536 13.02 9.18 30.75
N MET A 537 12.91 7.86 30.79
CA MET A 537 13.93 6.98 30.20
C MET A 537 14.11 7.20 28.70
N ALA A 538 13.01 7.35 27.96
CA ALA A 538 13.07 7.58 26.53
C ALA A 538 13.77 8.91 26.19
N LEU A 539 13.51 9.98 26.95
CA LEU A 539 14.20 11.27 26.79
C LEU A 539 15.68 11.18 27.19
N MET A 540 16.00 10.48 28.29
CA MET A 540 17.40 10.24 28.73
C MET A 540 18.17 9.43 27.68
N ALA A 541 17.56 8.41 27.10
CA ALA A 541 18.17 7.64 26.01
C ALA A 541 18.46 8.52 24.79
N ARG A 542 17.53 9.39 24.40
CA ARG A 542 17.73 10.33 23.28
C ARG A 542 18.83 11.34 23.54
N SER A 543 18.98 11.84 24.76
CA SER A 543 20.06 12.77 25.07
C SER A 543 21.45 12.11 24.94
N LEU A 544 21.53 10.80 25.14
CA LEU A 544 22.75 10.01 24.90
C LEU A 544 22.88 9.54 23.43
N GLY A 545 22.00 9.96 22.53
CA GLY A 545 22.01 9.55 21.12
C GLY A 545 21.48 8.12 20.86
N LEU A 546 20.79 7.51 21.81
CA LEU A 546 20.18 6.20 21.65
C LEU A 546 18.77 6.35 21.03
N PRO A 547 18.49 5.72 19.88
CA PRO A 547 17.15 5.74 19.32
C PRO A 547 16.15 5.07 20.24
N SER A 548 15.15 5.83 20.68
CA SER A 548 14.17 5.36 21.66
C SER A 548 12.74 5.72 21.26
N ARG A 549 11.78 4.93 21.74
CA ARG A 549 10.34 5.17 21.59
C ARG A 549 9.59 4.68 22.82
N VAL A 550 8.45 5.29 23.09
CA VAL A 550 7.57 4.88 24.20
C VAL A 550 6.48 4.01 23.66
N VAL A 551 6.19 2.92 24.33
CA VAL A 551 5.13 1.97 23.98
C VAL A 551 4.12 1.94 25.10
N LEU A 552 2.82 2.01 24.76
CA LEU A 552 1.71 1.75 25.64
C LEU A 552 1.10 0.39 25.30
N GLY A 553 0.77 -0.40 26.31
CA GLY A 553 0.15 -1.70 26.09
C GLY A 553 -0.21 -2.42 27.38
N PHE A 554 -0.45 -3.72 27.28
CA PHE A 554 -0.77 -4.58 28.39
C PHE A 554 0.42 -5.48 28.73
N LEU A 555 0.77 -5.54 30.00
CA LEU A 555 1.74 -6.51 30.53
C LEU A 555 1.00 -7.51 31.43
N PRO A 556 1.22 -8.83 31.27
CA PRO A 556 0.69 -9.81 32.22
C PRO A 556 1.50 -9.71 33.51
N LYS A 557 1.04 -8.86 34.45
CA LYS A 557 1.77 -8.53 35.68
C LYS A 557 1.38 -9.42 36.85
N ASN A 558 2.37 -9.68 37.73
CA ASN A 558 2.13 -10.15 39.10
C ASN A 558 1.86 -8.97 40.02
N ASP A 559 1.69 -9.25 41.33
CA ASP A 559 1.43 -8.21 42.34
C ASP A 559 2.61 -7.24 42.54
N GLU A 560 3.79 -7.55 42.05
CA GLU A 560 4.95 -6.68 42.07
C GLU A 560 5.06 -5.77 40.82
N GLY A 561 4.17 -5.96 39.85
CA GLY A 561 4.18 -5.24 38.55
C GLY A 561 5.18 -5.82 37.55
N GLU A 562 5.72 -7.02 37.79
CA GLU A 562 6.66 -7.70 36.90
C GLU A 562 5.92 -8.67 35.98
N ILE A 563 6.46 -8.87 34.74
CA ILE A 563 5.87 -9.81 33.76
C ILE A 563 5.87 -11.22 34.36
N SER A 564 4.71 -11.88 34.34
CA SER A 564 4.52 -13.19 34.93
C SER A 564 3.57 -14.05 34.09
N ASP A 565 3.79 -15.37 34.14
CA ASP A 565 2.90 -16.37 33.56
C ASP A 565 1.65 -16.63 34.41
N SER A 566 1.55 -16.06 35.61
CA SER A 566 0.46 -16.31 36.59
C SER A 566 -0.91 -15.89 36.08
N ARG A 567 -1.00 -14.97 35.13
CA ARG A 567 -2.27 -14.49 34.52
C ARG A 567 -2.82 -15.45 33.45
N THR A 568 -2.09 -16.51 33.09
CA THR A 568 -2.51 -17.45 32.05
C THR A 568 -3.18 -18.68 32.66
N GLU A 569 -4.49 -18.81 32.43
CA GLU A 569 -5.30 -19.95 32.85
C GLU A 569 -5.31 -21.02 31.76
N LYS A 570 -5.25 -22.31 32.15
CA LYS A 570 -5.34 -23.43 31.22
C LYS A 570 -6.72 -24.05 31.29
N HIS A 571 -7.45 -24.02 30.20
CA HIS A 571 -8.75 -24.66 30.03
C HIS A 571 -8.65 -25.79 29.00
N GLY A 572 -8.27 -26.99 29.43
CA GLY A 572 -8.06 -28.12 28.54
C GLY A 572 -6.87 -27.94 27.61
N LYS A 573 -7.11 -27.73 26.30
CA LYS A 573 -6.07 -27.48 25.30
C LYS A 573 -5.82 -25.99 25.04
N THR A 574 -6.73 -25.13 25.46
CA THR A 574 -6.66 -23.66 25.23
C THR A 574 -6.07 -22.98 26.46
N THR A 575 -5.24 -21.99 26.23
CA THR A 575 -4.73 -21.10 27.29
C THR A 575 -5.39 -19.75 27.14
N THR A 576 -5.95 -19.21 28.22
CA THR A 576 -6.61 -17.89 28.21
C THR A 576 -5.88 -16.94 29.15
N THR A 577 -5.52 -15.77 28.63
CA THR A 577 -4.92 -14.67 29.41
C THR A 577 -5.91 -13.50 29.43
N LYS A 578 -6.25 -13.00 30.63
CA LYS A 578 -7.13 -11.87 30.83
C LYS A 578 -6.32 -10.67 31.30
N PHE A 579 -6.48 -9.56 30.60
CA PHE A 579 -5.84 -8.28 30.94
C PHE A 579 -6.87 -7.32 31.51
N THR A 580 -6.54 -6.72 32.66
CA THR A 580 -7.37 -5.72 33.33
C THR A 580 -6.84 -4.31 33.09
N GLY A 581 -7.55 -3.29 33.55
CA GLY A 581 -7.05 -1.92 33.50
C GLY A 581 -5.74 -1.73 34.28
N ASN A 582 -5.50 -2.53 35.32
CA ASN A 582 -4.25 -2.53 36.07
C ASN A 582 -3.04 -3.03 35.25
N ASP A 583 -3.27 -3.86 34.23
CA ASP A 583 -2.21 -4.38 33.36
C ASP A 583 -1.77 -3.38 32.27
N VAL A 584 -2.50 -2.27 32.11
CA VAL A 584 -2.13 -1.19 31.19
C VAL A 584 -0.86 -0.51 31.71
N THR A 585 0.18 -0.48 30.88
CA THR A 585 1.53 -0.06 31.28
C THR A 585 2.26 0.58 30.11
N ALA A 586 3.18 1.49 30.40
CA ALA A 586 4.10 2.05 29.42
C ALA A 586 5.53 1.52 29.63
N TRP A 587 6.25 1.28 28.54
CA TRP A 587 7.67 0.90 28.55
C TRP A 587 8.44 1.60 27.43
N VAL A 588 9.73 1.44 27.43
CA VAL A 588 10.62 2.03 26.43
C VAL A 588 11.19 0.96 25.52
N GLU A 589 11.26 1.24 24.24
CA GLU A 589 12.05 0.43 23.32
C GLU A 589 13.21 1.24 22.76
N ILE A 590 14.40 0.63 22.76
CA ILE A 590 15.64 1.19 22.23
C ILE A 590 16.12 0.32 21.08
N LYS A 591 16.49 0.94 19.96
CA LYS A 591 16.93 0.21 18.76
C LYS A 591 18.41 -0.14 18.88
N LEU A 592 18.70 -1.43 18.92
CA LEU A 592 20.04 -1.98 19.03
C LEU A 592 20.44 -2.74 17.76
N ASP A 593 21.70 -2.62 17.35
CA ASP A 593 22.22 -3.29 16.17
C ASP A 593 22.13 -4.82 16.29
N GLY A 594 21.56 -5.45 15.25
CA GLY A 594 21.39 -6.90 15.20
C GLY A 594 20.17 -7.43 15.96
N TYR A 595 19.54 -6.62 16.82
CA TYR A 595 18.39 -7.05 17.64
C TYR A 595 17.10 -6.26 17.33
N GLY A 596 17.21 -5.12 16.64
CA GLY A 596 16.06 -4.25 16.38
C GLY A 596 15.60 -3.49 17.64
N TRP A 597 14.29 -3.35 17.81
CA TRP A 597 13.71 -2.66 18.97
C TRP A 597 13.63 -3.59 20.17
N VAL A 598 14.37 -3.26 21.23
CA VAL A 598 14.45 -4.04 22.48
C VAL A 598 13.73 -3.29 23.60
N ALA A 599 12.86 -3.99 24.32
CA ALA A 599 12.07 -3.41 25.40
C ALA A 599 12.86 -3.28 26.71
N PHE A 600 12.66 -2.15 27.39
CA PHE A 600 13.21 -1.84 28.72
C PHE A 600 12.07 -1.35 29.63
N TYR A 601 12.08 -1.82 30.87
CA TYR A 601 11.02 -1.54 31.86
C TYR A 601 11.61 -0.71 33.03
N PRO A 602 11.61 0.63 32.95
CA PRO A 602 12.25 1.49 33.98
C PRO A 602 11.40 1.70 35.23
N THR A 603 10.18 1.21 35.25
CA THR A 603 9.23 1.42 36.37
C THR A 603 9.66 0.63 37.59
N PRO A 604 9.70 1.24 38.79
CA PRO A 604 9.92 0.54 40.04
C PRO A 604 8.83 -0.52 40.29
N LYS A 605 9.09 -1.50 41.18
CA LYS A 605 8.09 -2.47 41.59
C LYS A 605 6.86 -1.76 42.18
N GLU A 606 5.68 -2.23 41.87
CA GLU A 606 4.42 -1.64 42.33
C GLU A 606 4.30 -1.68 43.88
N THR A 607 4.97 -2.63 44.53
CA THR A 607 5.08 -2.73 46.00
C THR A 607 6.06 -1.73 46.61
N LYS A 608 6.90 -1.04 45.80
CA LYS A 608 7.85 -0.06 46.29
C LYS A 608 7.22 1.34 46.38
N VAL A 609 6.33 1.51 47.34
CA VAL A 609 5.63 2.79 47.61
C VAL A 609 6.36 3.59 48.69
N PRO A 610 6.35 4.94 48.64
CA PRO A 610 6.91 5.77 49.73
C PRO A 610 6.19 5.53 51.04
N ASP A 611 6.93 5.45 52.15
CA ASP A 611 6.34 5.39 53.49
C ASP A 611 5.75 6.78 53.86
N GLU A 612 4.54 6.83 54.45
CA GLU A 612 3.87 8.06 54.90
C GLU A 612 4.73 8.89 55.87
N ASN A 613 5.61 8.24 56.61
CA ASN A 613 6.52 8.87 57.57
C ASN A 613 7.84 9.38 56.94
N GLN A 614 8.14 9.04 55.69
CA GLN A 614 9.24 9.66 54.97
C GLN A 614 8.79 11.05 54.55
N ASN A 615 9.38 12.06 55.22
CA ASN A 615 9.15 13.48 54.92
C ASN A 615 9.78 13.82 53.54
N LEU A 616 9.18 13.28 52.49
CA LEU A 616 9.44 13.63 51.10
C LEU A 616 8.70 14.95 50.84
N THR A 617 9.07 16.02 51.59
CA THR A 617 8.54 17.35 51.28
C THR A 617 8.90 17.68 49.84
N PRO A 618 7.89 17.85 48.93
CA PRO A 618 8.19 18.41 47.65
C PRO A 618 8.93 19.74 47.87
N PRO A 619 9.98 20.06 47.11
CA PRO A 619 10.58 21.38 47.18
C PRO A 619 9.44 22.37 47.01
N ASN A 620 9.37 23.31 47.96
CA ASN A 620 8.34 24.36 47.95
C ASN A 620 8.33 24.93 46.53
N PRO A 621 7.19 24.88 45.82
CA PRO A 621 7.17 25.37 44.47
C PRO A 621 7.59 26.81 44.56
N GLN A 622 8.82 27.12 44.05
CA GLN A 622 9.19 28.50 43.86
C GLN A 622 8.07 29.06 43.02
N THR A 623 7.25 29.91 43.61
CA THR A 623 6.26 30.68 42.90
C THR A 623 7.05 31.38 41.79
N LEU A 624 7.08 30.80 40.59
CA LEU A 624 7.40 31.54 39.40
C LEU A 624 6.40 32.68 39.42
N VAL A 625 6.83 33.83 39.93
CA VAL A 625 6.13 35.07 39.73
C VAL A 625 6.08 35.23 38.19
N ARG A 626 4.99 34.73 37.60
CA ARG A 626 4.69 35.07 36.23
C ARG A 626 4.61 36.59 36.23
N GLN A 627 5.64 37.24 35.68
CA GLN A 627 5.50 38.62 35.31
C GLN A 627 4.20 38.68 34.47
N PRO A 628 3.27 39.55 34.84
CA PRO A 628 2.09 39.73 34.02
C PRO A 628 2.58 39.98 32.60
N PRO A 629 1.98 39.34 31.59
CA PRO A 629 2.37 39.54 30.21
C PRO A 629 2.41 41.03 29.94
N VAL A 630 3.51 41.50 29.37
CA VAL A 630 3.65 42.90 28.94
C VAL A 630 2.38 43.25 28.17
N PRO A 631 1.66 44.35 28.50
CA PRO A 631 0.46 44.71 27.78
C PRO A 631 0.80 44.84 26.30
N LEU A 632 0.09 44.10 25.45
CA LEU A 632 0.22 44.22 24.01
C LEU A 632 -0.11 45.67 23.62
N THR A 633 0.91 46.42 23.23
CA THR A 633 0.78 47.82 22.86
C THR A 633 0.13 48.02 21.47
N ASP A 634 0.05 46.95 20.67
CA ASP A 634 -0.62 46.94 19.40
C ASP A 634 -1.60 45.76 19.30
N PRO A 635 -2.86 45.99 18.88
CA PRO A 635 -3.73 44.90 18.52
C PRO A 635 -3.10 44.18 17.33
N LEU A 636 -2.80 42.87 17.51
CA LEU A 636 -2.42 42.01 16.40
C LEU A 636 -3.46 42.18 15.30
N ARG A 637 -3.05 42.75 14.15
CA ARG A 637 -3.88 42.72 12.95
C ARG A 637 -4.15 41.25 12.61
N ASP A 638 -5.43 40.97 12.53
CA ASP A 638 -6.00 39.65 12.15
C ASP A 638 -5.76 39.36 10.65
N ASP A 639 -4.52 39.44 10.17
CA ASP A 639 -4.19 39.16 8.77
C ASP A 639 -3.77 37.67 8.55
N ASN A 640 -3.75 36.85 9.59
CA ASN A 640 -3.57 35.41 9.48
C ASN A 640 -4.77 34.67 10.07
N GLN A 641 -5.91 34.75 9.40
CA GLN A 641 -6.88 33.65 9.49
C GLN A 641 -6.25 32.40 8.91
N ALA A 642 -5.47 31.73 9.75
CA ALA A 642 -5.17 30.33 9.52
C ALA A 642 -6.52 29.63 9.35
N LYS A 643 -6.76 29.09 8.17
CA LYS A 643 -7.89 28.22 7.88
C LYS A 643 -7.77 26.91 8.66
N GLY A 644 -7.82 26.98 9.96
CA GLY A 644 -8.12 25.86 10.82
C GLY A 644 -9.61 25.60 10.72
N LYS A 645 -10.01 24.59 9.97
CA LYS A 645 -11.37 24.06 10.02
C LYS A 645 -11.57 23.37 11.37
N THR A 646 -11.74 24.12 12.43
CA THR A 646 -12.45 23.66 13.62
C THR A 646 -13.93 23.79 13.33
N SER A 647 -14.54 22.75 12.80
CA SER A 647 -15.99 22.65 12.74
C SER A 647 -16.53 22.23 14.12
N LEU A 648 -16.56 23.16 15.05
CA LEU A 648 -17.41 23.11 16.24
C LEU A 648 -18.29 24.35 16.18
N GLY A 649 -19.40 24.22 15.51
CA GLY A 649 -20.41 25.24 15.38
C GLY A 649 -21.26 24.94 14.17
N GLY A 650 -22.30 24.13 14.35
CA GLY A 650 -23.35 24.00 13.36
C GLY A 650 -23.98 25.36 13.09
N SER A 651 -23.47 26.10 12.11
CA SER A 651 -24.30 27.07 11.45
C SER A 651 -25.33 26.27 10.65
N MET A 652 -26.58 26.27 11.09
CA MET A 652 -27.71 26.01 10.20
C MET A 652 -27.65 27.07 9.11
N ALA A 653 -26.85 26.82 8.07
CA ALA A 653 -27.03 27.48 6.80
C ALA A 653 -28.39 26.98 6.29
N ASP A 654 -29.32 27.88 6.06
CA ASP A 654 -30.58 27.62 5.34
C ASP A 654 -30.24 26.94 4.01
N GLU A 655 -30.24 25.60 4.01
CA GLU A 655 -30.12 24.83 2.78
C GLU A 655 -31.41 25.01 1.99
N THR A 656 -31.32 25.75 0.91
CA THR A 656 -32.46 25.92 0.00
C THR A 656 -32.90 24.55 -0.53
N PRO A 657 -34.20 24.30 -0.72
CA PRO A 657 -34.73 23.00 -1.20
C PRO A 657 -34.07 22.52 -2.51
N THR A 658 -33.62 23.46 -3.33
CA THR A 658 -32.87 23.20 -4.58
C THR A 658 -31.49 22.59 -4.35
N SER A 659 -30.78 23.01 -3.30
CA SER A 659 -29.46 22.45 -3.00
C SER A 659 -29.54 20.99 -2.51
N LEU A 660 -30.56 20.68 -1.72
CA LEU A 660 -30.84 19.31 -1.24
C LEU A 660 -31.24 18.38 -2.40
N PHE A 661 -32.01 18.89 -3.37
CA PHE A 661 -32.35 18.14 -4.56
C PHE A 661 -31.10 17.75 -5.35
N TRP A 662 -30.20 18.71 -5.62
CA TRP A 662 -28.97 18.44 -6.37
C TRP A 662 -27.99 17.52 -5.62
N GLN A 663 -27.92 17.65 -4.30
CA GLN A 663 -27.13 16.72 -3.48
C GLN A 663 -27.70 15.29 -3.49
N ARG A 664 -29.04 15.15 -3.41
CA ARG A 664 -29.71 13.85 -3.52
C ARG A 664 -29.56 13.27 -4.92
N PHE A 665 -29.75 14.08 -5.96
CA PHE A 665 -29.55 13.72 -7.35
C PHE A 665 -28.09 13.28 -7.60
N GLY A 666 -27.12 14.05 -7.15
CA GLY A 666 -25.69 13.69 -7.24
C GLY A 666 -25.36 12.36 -6.55
N ARG A 667 -25.94 12.09 -5.38
CA ARG A 667 -25.79 10.80 -4.70
C ARG A 667 -26.40 9.64 -5.49
N ILE A 668 -27.57 9.85 -6.10
CA ILE A 668 -28.20 8.84 -6.96
C ILE A 668 -27.37 8.59 -8.21
N VAL A 669 -26.97 9.65 -8.91
CA VAL A 669 -26.10 9.56 -10.10
C VAL A 669 -24.79 8.87 -9.76
N ARG A 670 -24.17 9.21 -8.64
CA ARG A 670 -22.94 8.54 -8.17
C ARG A 670 -23.18 7.05 -7.88
N LYS A 671 -24.28 6.69 -7.23
CA LYS A 671 -24.65 5.28 -7.02
C LYS A 671 -24.88 4.55 -8.34
N VAL A 672 -25.66 5.13 -9.25
CA VAL A 672 -25.90 4.55 -10.59
C VAL A 672 -24.61 4.42 -11.39
N ALA A 673 -23.71 5.42 -11.33
CA ALA A 673 -22.41 5.35 -11.98
C ALA A 673 -21.52 4.24 -11.39
N ILE A 674 -21.47 4.12 -10.05
CA ILE A 674 -20.66 3.10 -9.37
C ILE A 674 -21.24 1.70 -9.56
N TYR A 675 -22.53 1.50 -9.28
CA TYR A 675 -23.15 0.17 -9.40
C TYR A 675 -23.39 -0.26 -10.85
N GLY A 676 -23.59 0.71 -11.76
CA GLY A 676 -23.71 0.48 -13.20
C GLY A 676 -22.36 0.43 -13.93
N SER A 677 -21.24 0.67 -13.24
CA SER A 677 -19.93 0.77 -13.88
C SER A 677 -19.50 -0.48 -14.66
N PRO A 678 -19.81 -1.73 -14.25
CA PRO A 678 -19.54 -2.89 -15.09
C PRO A 678 -20.32 -2.85 -16.41
N LEU A 679 -21.57 -2.38 -16.38
CA LEU A 679 -22.39 -2.23 -17.57
C LEU A 679 -21.83 -1.16 -18.52
N TRP A 680 -21.47 0.00 -17.97
CA TRP A 680 -20.85 1.08 -18.74
C TRP A 680 -19.52 0.66 -19.38
N THR A 681 -18.70 -0.09 -18.65
CA THR A 681 -17.43 -0.62 -19.18
C THR A 681 -17.67 -1.55 -20.36
N VAL A 682 -18.63 -2.48 -20.25
CA VAL A 682 -19.02 -3.37 -21.34
C VAL A 682 -19.56 -2.57 -22.54
N LEU A 683 -20.43 -1.59 -22.29
CA LEU A 683 -21.01 -0.76 -23.37
C LEU A 683 -19.95 0.08 -24.09
N ILE A 684 -18.98 0.63 -23.37
CA ILE A 684 -17.86 1.40 -23.96
C ILE A 684 -17.01 0.50 -24.84
N VAL A 685 -16.63 -0.69 -24.35
CA VAL A 685 -15.83 -1.65 -25.14
C VAL A 685 -16.58 -2.13 -26.36
N CYS A 686 -17.86 -2.49 -26.21
CA CYS A 686 -18.72 -2.88 -27.34
C CYS A 686 -18.88 -1.74 -28.35
N GLY A 687 -19.09 -0.51 -27.88
CA GLY A 687 -19.21 0.68 -28.71
C GLY A 687 -17.92 0.97 -29.48
N LEU A 688 -16.76 0.83 -28.82
CA LEU A 688 -15.45 0.98 -29.46
C LEU A 688 -15.22 -0.06 -30.55
N LEU A 689 -15.53 -1.33 -30.29
CA LEU A 689 -15.42 -2.40 -31.28
C LEU A 689 -16.36 -2.20 -32.46
N LEU A 690 -17.59 -1.75 -32.22
CA LEU A 690 -18.55 -1.41 -33.26
C LEU A 690 -18.09 -0.19 -34.09
N ALA A 691 -17.54 0.82 -33.46
CA ALA A 691 -17.01 2.00 -34.12
C ALA A 691 -15.81 1.64 -35.03
N ILE A 692 -14.87 0.83 -34.53
CA ILE A 692 -13.73 0.35 -35.32
C ILE A 692 -14.22 -0.45 -36.54
N LYS A 693 -15.24 -1.33 -36.36
CA LYS A 693 -15.82 -2.11 -37.44
C LYS A 693 -16.56 -1.24 -38.43
N SER A 694 -17.33 -0.25 -38.00
CA SER A 694 -18.03 0.69 -38.89
C SER A 694 -17.06 1.52 -39.72
N ILE A 695 -15.94 1.97 -39.14
CA ILE A 695 -14.87 2.68 -39.85
C ILE A 695 -14.20 1.74 -40.89
N ALA A 696 -13.99 0.47 -40.53
CA ALA A 696 -13.42 -0.52 -41.44
C ALA A 696 -14.34 -0.88 -42.62
N LEU A 697 -15.67 -0.82 -42.41
CA LEU A 697 -16.67 -1.06 -43.46
C LEU A 697 -16.94 0.17 -44.35
N ALA A 698 -16.69 1.39 -43.82
CA ALA A 698 -16.84 2.65 -44.54
C ALA A 698 -15.62 3.00 -45.43
N ARG A 699 -14.52 2.28 -45.27
CA ARG A 699 -13.32 2.33 -46.13
C ARG A 699 -13.28 1.16 -47.12
#